data_10ddb629229468f31e233e464f67b7ea
#
_entry.id   10ddb629229468f31e233e464f67b7ea
#
_cell.length_a   1.000
_cell.length_b   1.000
_cell.length_c   1.000
_cell.angle_alpha   90.00
_cell.angle_beta   90.00
_cell.angle_gamma   90.00
#
_symmetry.space_group_name_H-M   'P 1'
#
loop_
_entity.id
_entity.type
_entity.pdbx_description
1 polymer ?
#
loop_
_entity_poly.entity_id
_entity_poly.type
_entity_poly.pdbx_seq_one_letter_code
_entity_poly.pdbx_strand_id
1 'polypeptide(L)'
;MQQNFAGFISDRIVTVFMTAIHGHFTDVVALLLCAVILVWSFKRVGLPPILAYLLTGLVAAGYGLMDNNHEIHLIAEVGIVFLLFSLGLEFSIPKLMAMRSVVFGLGSTQVLLSILIGTFLVSFFGFGWSESLIIACIVSLSSTAVVVKIMKESGMLNMRKGQLSIGVLLFQDIAVVPMLIVFPLMASTDNQFLVGALILALAKGAFVCLLLWAIGKWVLPKVFNEVALARTDELFVLTTLVVALCAGALTYAFGLSMALGAFLAGMMLGESQYRHQLEAEIRPFRDILMGLFFVTVGMQLDVAYVISTFGYIVAAMAVLLVVKVTIIYVSAHVMGERKRDALSSGIMLWQMGEFGFVLVALAGQHHLLAPDTASFLIALGVLSMALTPYLMSETDRLLKLFKLDGEHKPDFTYAGIKDDSVKDHVVIFGYARVGQTIARFLKPEAIPYVAIERNPIIVQEAQTAGEPVIFGHAGQKAILKSACVNKARLVIVTMDDFEQSQIVIDALKHYAPEVKILVRMQDDTHLEDLKQLGVTEVVPESLEASLMLVSHVLYMSGVPMRRIFKRVSKERQNRYEYLHGFFTGSSDEMNEYGHSHSHSSFVTDRLEYLHAVALPEDAYAVEKTISELELVRHKVVVKALRRDGTEIPMPDEEIILQASDVLLLKGKPRRVERAEQFILDGLP
;
A
#
# COMPACT_ATOMS: atom_id res chain seq x y z
N MET A 1 -47.77 -56.96 -10.56
CA MET A 1 -48.10 -55.51 -10.70
C MET A 1 -47.38 -54.61 -9.71
N GLN A 2 -47.01 -55.06 -8.51
CA GLN A 2 -46.25 -54.21 -7.54
C GLN A 2 -44.77 -53.98 -7.84
N GLN A 3 -44.07 -54.86 -8.56
CA GLN A 3 -42.65 -54.67 -8.91
C GLN A 3 -42.39 -53.65 -10.03
N ASN A 4 -43.34 -53.45 -10.94
CA ASN A 4 -43.20 -52.44 -12.02
C ASN A 4 -43.51 -51.01 -11.54
N PHE A 5 -44.24 -50.84 -10.43
CA PHE A 5 -44.60 -49.53 -9.91
C PHE A 5 -43.46 -48.89 -9.11
N ALA A 6 -42.69 -49.70 -8.37
CA ALA A 6 -41.49 -49.22 -7.64
C ALA A 6 -40.34 -48.81 -8.58
N GLY A 7 -40.14 -49.54 -9.69
CA GLY A 7 -39.14 -49.18 -10.69
C GLY A 7 -39.49 -47.89 -11.43
N PHE A 8 -40.75 -47.68 -11.77
CA PHE A 8 -41.22 -46.49 -12.48
C PHE A 8 -41.15 -45.21 -11.59
N ILE A 9 -41.40 -45.35 -10.29
CA ILE A 9 -41.25 -44.23 -9.33
C ILE A 9 -39.76 -43.93 -9.09
N SER A 10 -38.92 -44.96 -8.96
CA SER A 10 -37.45 -44.77 -8.79
C SER A 10 -36.82 -44.08 -9.98
N ASP A 11 -37.12 -44.51 -11.21
CA ASP A 11 -36.59 -43.93 -12.43
C ASP A 11 -37.08 -42.49 -12.67
N ARG A 12 -38.34 -42.19 -12.36
CA ARG A 12 -38.85 -40.82 -12.45
C ARG A 12 -38.23 -39.89 -11.40
N ILE A 13 -38.09 -40.35 -10.17
CA ILE A 13 -37.50 -39.59 -9.08
C ILE A 13 -36.00 -39.34 -9.38
N VAL A 14 -35.27 -40.37 -9.82
CA VAL A 14 -33.87 -40.25 -10.21
C VAL A 14 -33.71 -39.32 -11.40
N THR A 15 -34.57 -39.44 -12.43
CA THR A 15 -34.53 -38.58 -13.61
C THR A 15 -34.87 -37.12 -13.28
N VAL A 16 -35.90 -36.89 -12.44
CA VAL A 16 -36.25 -35.52 -12.00
C VAL A 16 -35.17 -34.95 -11.08
N PHE A 17 -34.58 -35.77 -10.19
CA PHE A 17 -33.46 -35.34 -9.35
C PHE A 17 -32.20 -35.04 -10.15
N MET A 18 -31.86 -35.89 -11.13
CA MET A 18 -30.73 -35.69 -12.02
C MET A 18 -30.93 -34.49 -12.95
N THR A 19 -32.12 -34.28 -13.52
CA THR A 19 -32.39 -33.09 -14.35
C THR A 19 -32.40 -31.80 -13.54
N ALA A 20 -32.90 -31.81 -12.31
CA ALA A 20 -32.87 -30.65 -11.42
C ALA A 20 -31.42 -30.31 -11.03
N ILE A 21 -30.62 -31.30 -10.64
CA ILE A 21 -29.20 -31.07 -10.31
C ILE A 21 -28.40 -30.57 -11.52
N HIS A 22 -28.64 -31.14 -12.71
CA HIS A 22 -27.94 -30.69 -13.93
C HIS A 22 -28.36 -29.27 -14.34
N GLY A 23 -29.61 -28.89 -14.18
CA GLY A 23 -30.11 -27.53 -14.46
C GLY A 23 -29.39 -26.51 -13.55
N HIS A 24 -29.46 -26.71 -12.25
CA HIS A 24 -28.84 -25.79 -11.28
C HIS A 24 -27.29 -25.69 -11.42
N PHE A 25 -26.62 -26.82 -11.73
CA PHE A 25 -25.18 -26.79 -11.96
C PHE A 25 -24.78 -25.97 -13.20
N THR A 26 -25.52 -26.15 -14.31
CA THR A 26 -25.28 -25.36 -15.53
C THR A 26 -25.51 -23.87 -15.32
N ASP A 27 -26.53 -23.49 -14.55
CA ASP A 27 -26.84 -22.10 -14.22
C ASP A 27 -25.73 -21.46 -13.38
N VAL A 28 -25.22 -22.16 -12.35
CA VAL A 28 -24.09 -21.70 -11.54
C VAL A 28 -22.82 -21.53 -12.41
N VAL A 29 -22.52 -22.49 -13.28
CA VAL A 29 -21.35 -22.40 -14.18
C VAL A 29 -21.51 -21.24 -15.16
N ALA A 30 -22.69 -21.05 -15.74
CA ALA A 30 -22.98 -19.94 -16.66
C ALA A 30 -22.84 -18.59 -15.95
N LEU A 31 -23.35 -18.47 -14.72
CA LEU A 31 -23.23 -17.29 -13.88
C LEU A 31 -21.75 -16.96 -13.55
N LEU A 32 -20.97 -17.95 -13.13
CA LEU A 32 -19.55 -17.77 -12.84
C LEU A 32 -18.75 -17.38 -14.08
N LEU A 33 -19.07 -17.99 -15.25
CA LEU A 33 -18.42 -17.64 -16.53
C LEU A 33 -18.73 -16.18 -16.92
N CYS A 34 -20.00 -15.78 -16.80
CA CYS A 34 -20.44 -14.41 -17.05
C CYS A 34 -19.72 -13.42 -16.13
N ALA A 35 -19.65 -13.75 -14.82
CA ALA A 35 -18.94 -12.93 -13.85
C ALA A 35 -17.45 -12.77 -14.20
N VAL A 36 -16.75 -13.85 -14.55
CA VAL A 36 -15.33 -13.81 -14.94
C VAL A 36 -15.12 -12.91 -16.16
N ILE A 37 -15.95 -13.06 -17.20
CA ILE A 37 -15.84 -12.25 -18.44
C ILE A 37 -16.08 -10.78 -18.14
N LEU A 38 -17.12 -10.46 -17.36
CA LEU A 38 -17.47 -9.07 -17.02
C LEU A 38 -16.44 -8.43 -16.10
N VAL A 39 -15.97 -9.14 -15.06
CA VAL A 39 -14.92 -8.64 -14.14
C VAL A 39 -13.62 -8.37 -14.91
N TRP A 40 -13.23 -9.29 -15.81
CA TRP A 40 -12.05 -9.10 -16.66
C TRP A 40 -12.20 -7.87 -17.58
N SER A 41 -13.37 -7.71 -18.23
CA SER A 41 -13.66 -6.58 -19.12
C SER A 41 -13.64 -5.25 -18.36
N PHE A 42 -14.29 -5.19 -17.19
CA PHE A 42 -14.36 -3.97 -16.36
C PHE A 42 -12.99 -3.58 -15.80
N LYS A 43 -12.17 -4.58 -15.40
CA LYS A 43 -10.80 -4.33 -14.97
C LYS A 43 -9.95 -3.68 -16.08
N ARG A 44 -10.14 -4.04 -17.34
CA ARG A 44 -9.44 -3.40 -18.47
C ARG A 44 -9.83 -1.94 -18.69
N VAL A 45 -11.07 -1.59 -18.37
CA VAL A 45 -11.58 -0.21 -18.50
C VAL A 45 -11.33 0.61 -17.22
N GLY A 46 -10.74 0.00 -16.18
CA GLY A 46 -10.47 0.66 -14.89
C GLY A 46 -11.68 0.78 -13.96
N LEU A 47 -12.79 0.10 -14.28
CA LEU A 47 -14.00 0.10 -13.46
C LEU A 47 -13.88 -0.89 -12.26
N PRO A 48 -14.57 -0.60 -11.13
CA PRO A 48 -14.61 -1.50 -9.98
C PRO A 48 -15.27 -2.85 -10.28
N PRO A 49 -14.74 -3.99 -9.76
CA PRO A 49 -15.33 -5.32 -9.95
C PRO A 49 -16.78 -5.45 -9.46
N ILE A 50 -17.18 -4.69 -8.45
CA ILE A 50 -18.54 -4.65 -7.90
C ILE A 50 -19.58 -4.38 -8.99
N LEU A 51 -19.30 -3.45 -9.91
CA LEU A 51 -20.18 -3.13 -11.01
C LEU A 51 -20.35 -4.31 -11.99
N ALA A 52 -19.30 -5.09 -12.19
CA ALA A 52 -19.35 -6.29 -13.03
C ALA A 52 -20.23 -7.38 -12.39
N TYR A 53 -20.14 -7.57 -11.07
CA TYR A 53 -21.01 -8.52 -10.34
C TYR A 53 -22.48 -8.10 -10.40
N LEU A 54 -22.79 -6.83 -10.19
CA LEU A 54 -24.14 -6.29 -10.31
C LEU A 54 -24.71 -6.49 -11.74
N LEU A 55 -23.89 -6.24 -12.77
CA LEU A 55 -24.28 -6.48 -14.14
C LEU A 55 -24.46 -7.98 -14.45
N THR A 56 -23.65 -8.85 -13.85
CA THR A 56 -23.82 -10.31 -13.93
C THR A 56 -25.19 -10.71 -13.38
N GLY A 57 -25.59 -10.17 -12.24
CA GLY A 57 -26.91 -10.39 -11.65
C GLY A 57 -28.04 -9.90 -12.55
N LEU A 58 -27.92 -8.73 -13.12
CA LEU A 58 -28.87 -8.17 -14.07
C LEU A 58 -29.05 -9.07 -15.30
N VAL A 59 -27.95 -9.57 -15.86
CA VAL A 59 -27.96 -10.52 -16.99
C VAL A 59 -28.61 -11.82 -16.58
N ALA A 60 -28.28 -12.36 -15.41
CA ALA A 60 -28.88 -13.59 -14.88
C ALA A 60 -30.41 -13.49 -14.71
N ALA A 61 -30.91 -12.37 -14.18
CA ALA A 61 -32.33 -12.10 -14.06
C ALA A 61 -33.02 -12.02 -15.43
N GLY A 62 -32.40 -11.35 -16.42
CA GLY A 62 -32.94 -11.23 -17.79
C GLY A 62 -33.06 -12.55 -18.54
N TYR A 63 -32.25 -13.55 -18.22
CA TYR A 63 -32.31 -14.90 -18.80
C TYR A 63 -33.14 -15.88 -17.95
N GLY A 64 -33.76 -15.44 -16.83
CA GLY A 64 -34.51 -16.31 -15.92
C GLY A 64 -33.65 -17.38 -15.26
N LEU A 65 -32.31 -17.15 -15.24
CA LEU A 65 -31.40 -17.97 -14.50
C LEU A 65 -31.68 -17.73 -13.01
N MET A 66 -32.15 -18.75 -12.31
CA MET A 66 -32.33 -18.74 -10.88
C MET A 66 -33.56 -18.00 -10.29
N ASP A 67 -34.65 -17.91 -11.04
CA ASP A 67 -35.95 -17.48 -10.49
C ASP A 67 -36.34 -18.36 -9.28
N ASN A 68 -36.50 -17.71 -8.11
CA ASN A 68 -36.95 -18.30 -6.83
C ASN A 68 -35.99 -19.27 -6.11
N ASN A 69 -34.67 -19.20 -6.31
CA ASN A 69 -33.77 -20.06 -5.53
C ASN A 69 -33.44 -19.48 -4.14
N HIS A 70 -34.19 -19.95 -3.14
CA HIS A 70 -33.94 -19.64 -1.72
C HIS A 70 -32.48 -19.89 -1.29
N GLU A 71 -31.81 -20.85 -1.91
CA GLU A 71 -30.41 -21.21 -1.63
C GLU A 71 -29.42 -20.09 -1.97
N ILE A 72 -29.68 -19.34 -3.05
CA ILE A 72 -28.81 -18.22 -3.45
C ILE A 72 -28.94 -17.04 -2.49
N HIS A 73 -30.14 -16.78 -2.01
CA HIS A 73 -30.37 -15.78 -0.98
C HIS A 73 -29.62 -16.12 0.31
N LEU A 74 -29.59 -17.38 0.74
CA LEU A 74 -28.80 -17.81 1.89
C LEU A 74 -27.30 -17.61 1.68
N ILE A 75 -26.78 -17.98 0.50
CA ILE A 75 -25.35 -17.77 0.18
C ILE A 75 -25.01 -16.27 0.14
N ALA A 76 -25.93 -15.44 -0.38
CA ALA A 76 -25.77 -14.00 -0.39
C ALA A 76 -25.75 -13.39 1.03
N GLU A 77 -26.61 -13.88 1.93
CA GLU A 77 -26.60 -13.48 3.35
C GLU A 77 -25.27 -13.82 4.03
N VAL A 78 -24.74 -15.02 3.77
CA VAL A 78 -23.40 -15.41 4.20
C VAL A 78 -22.34 -14.47 3.61
N GLY A 79 -22.50 -14.07 2.36
CA GLY A 79 -21.63 -13.07 1.71
C GLY A 79 -21.60 -11.73 2.44
N ILE A 80 -22.77 -11.22 2.87
CA ILE A 80 -22.87 -9.99 3.68
C ILE A 80 -22.15 -10.18 5.02
N VAL A 81 -22.33 -11.32 5.67
CA VAL A 81 -21.67 -11.65 6.95
C VAL A 81 -20.15 -11.55 6.79
N PHE A 82 -19.57 -12.16 5.75
CA PHE A 82 -18.13 -12.11 5.53
C PHE A 82 -17.62 -10.74 5.07
N LEU A 83 -18.41 -10.02 4.28
CA LEU A 83 -18.10 -8.65 3.91
C LEU A 83 -17.95 -7.77 5.14
N LEU A 84 -18.93 -7.79 6.03
CA LEU A 84 -18.94 -6.97 7.24
C LEU A 84 -17.93 -7.45 8.29
N PHE A 85 -17.69 -8.75 8.39
CA PHE A 85 -16.61 -9.29 9.20
C PHE A 85 -15.24 -8.74 8.75
N SER A 86 -14.96 -8.78 7.44
CA SER A 86 -13.71 -8.25 6.89
C SER A 86 -13.57 -6.75 7.09
N LEU A 87 -14.65 -5.99 6.93
CA LEU A 87 -14.66 -4.57 7.25
C LEU A 87 -14.32 -4.32 8.73
N GLY A 88 -14.91 -5.12 9.63
CA GLY A 88 -14.56 -5.09 11.05
C GLY A 88 -13.06 -5.32 11.29
N LEU A 89 -12.43 -6.29 10.59
CA LEU A 89 -11.00 -6.55 10.68
C LEU A 89 -10.13 -5.36 10.23
N GLU A 90 -10.56 -4.63 9.20
CA GLU A 90 -9.86 -3.44 8.70
C GLU A 90 -9.97 -2.26 9.67
N PHE A 91 -10.93 -2.29 10.59
CA PHE A 91 -11.15 -1.22 11.57
C PHE A 91 -9.98 -1.14 12.57
N SER A 92 -9.44 0.08 12.74
CA SER A 92 -8.29 0.34 13.61
C SER A 92 -8.57 1.53 14.52
N ILE A 93 -8.75 1.28 15.80
CA ILE A 93 -8.97 2.34 16.82
C ILE A 93 -7.81 3.33 16.87
N PRO A 94 -6.52 2.93 16.85
CA PRO A 94 -5.41 3.88 16.81
C PRO A 94 -5.46 4.84 15.62
N LYS A 95 -5.77 4.35 14.41
CA LYS A 95 -5.92 5.16 13.21
C LYS A 95 -7.09 6.15 13.33
N LEU A 96 -8.20 5.69 13.88
CA LEU A 96 -9.39 6.50 14.12
C LEU A 96 -9.10 7.62 15.13
N MET A 97 -8.40 7.31 16.22
CA MET A 97 -8.01 8.30 17.24
C MET A 97 -7.00 9.32 16.73
N ALA A 98 -6.08 8.90 15.85
CA ALA A 98 -5.14 9.80 15.19
C ALA A 98 -5.84 10.85 14.30
N MET A 99 -6.99 10.49 13.71
CA MET A 99 -7.78 11.35 12.82
C MET A 99 -9.09 11.82 13.45
N ARG A 100 -9.24 11.76 14.78
CA ARG A 100 -10.50 11.99 15.51
C ARG A 100 -11.23 13.27 15.14
N SER A 101 -10.53 14.36 14.90
CA SER A 101 -11.15 15.65 14.55
C SER A 101 -11.83 15.61 13.18
N VAL A 102 -11.26 14.91 12.21
CA VAL A 102 -11.85 14.75 10.88
C VAL A 102 -12.95 13.69 10.92
N VAL A 103 -12.70 12.56 11.58
CA VAL A 103 -13.66 11.43 11.66
C VAL A 103 -14.92 11.87 12.39
N PHE A 104 -14.79 12.30 13.64
CA PHE A 104 -15.96 12.68 14.48
C PHE A 104 -16.45 14.11 14.25
N GLY A 105 -15.62 15.00 13.66
CA GLY A 105 -16.05 16.33 13.25
C GLY A 105 -16.70 16.32 11.87
N LEU A 106 -15.87 16.21 10.81
CA LEU A 106 -16.36 16.30 9.43
C LEU A 106 -17.25 15.11 9.05
N GLY A 107 -16.85 13.88 9.42
CA GLY A 107 -17.59 12.68 9.08
C GLY A 107 -18.98 12.65 9.71
N SER A 108 -19.08 12.92 11.02
CA SER A 108 -20.39 12.97 11.70
C SER A 108 -21.30 14.06 11.15
N THR A 109 -20.75 15.25 10.93
CA THR A 109 -21.51 16.38 10.36
C THR A 109 -22.02 16.03 8.96
N GLN A 110 -21.18 15.42 8.11
CA GLN A 110 -21.59 15.01 6.77
C GLN A 110 -22.72 14.00 6.81
N VAL A 111 -22.61 12.92 7.60
CA VAL A 111 -23.64 11.86 7.66
C VAL A 111 -24.93 12.43 8.22
N LEU A 112 -24.89 13.15 9.34
CA LEU A 112 -26.09 13.71 9.97
C LEU A 112 -26.79 14.73 9.06
N LEU A 113 -26.06 15.64 8.44
CA LEU A 113 -26.63 16.61 7.49
C LEU A 113 -27.17 15.93 6.23
N SER A 114 -26.48 14.90 5.72
CA SER A 114 -26.96 14.15 4.56
C SER A 114 -28.25 13.40 4.86
N ILE A 115 -28.37 12.80 6.03
CA ILE A 115 -29.61 12.15 6.47
C ILE A 115 -30.72 13.17 6.66
N LEU A 116 -30.46 14.28 7.36
CA LEU A 116 -31.48 15.30 7.63
C LEU A 116 -31.98 15.96 6.32
N ILE A 117 -31.06 16.44 5.49
CA ILE A 117 -31.41 17.11 4.23
C ILE A 117 -32.01 16.12 3.26
N GLY A 118 -31.45 14.90 3.18
CA GLY A 118 -31.94 13.83 2.31
C GLY A 118 -33.36 13.43 2.67
N THR A 119 -33.66 13.21 3.97
CA THR A 119 -35.02 12.89 4.45
C THR A 119 -36.02 13.98 4.07
N PHE A 120 -35.64 15.25 4.29
CA PHE A 120 -36.47 16.37 3.92
C PHE A 120 -36.69 16.44 2.40
N LEU A 121 -35.65 16.31 1.59
CA LEU A 121 -35.75 16.33 0.13
C LEU A 121 -36.63 15.19 -0.40
N VAL A 122 -36.42 13.95 0.07
CA VAL A 122 -37.18 12.78 -0.39
C VAL A 122 -38.63 12.88 0.01
N SER A 123 -38.96 13.42 1.20
CA SER A 123 -40.34 13.61 1.65
C SER A 123 -41.14 14.57 0.75
N PHE A 124 -40.49 15.51 0.08
CA PHE A 124 -41.12 16.37 -0.91
C PHE A 124 -41.67 15.63 -2.15
N PHE A 125 -41.11 14.49 -2.46
CA PHE A 125 -41.54 13.64 -3.56
C PHE A 125 -42.71 12.71 -3.18
N GLY A 126 -43.27 12.87 -1.96
CA GLY A 126 -44.45 12.12 -1.51
C GLY A 126 -44.15 10.79 -0.81
N PHE A 127 -42.89 10.50 -0.54
CA PHE A 127 -42.51 9.33 0.26
C PHE A 127 -42.87 9.51 1.75
N GLY A 128 -43.25 8.43 2.41
CA GLY A 128 -43.49 8.45 3.85
C GLY A 128 -42.23 8.82 4.63
N TRP A 129 -42.39 9.33 5.85
CA TRP A 129 -41.25 9.76 6.69
C TRP A 129 -40.25 8.65 6.93
N SER A 130 -40.71 7.44 7.24
CA SER A 130 -39.84 6.28 7.47
C SER A 130 -39.06 5.87 6.22
N GLU A 131 -39.72 5.83 5.07
CA GLU A 131 -39.09 5.50 3.78
C GLU A 131 -38.08 6.59 3.37
N SER A 132 -38.43 7.86 3.56
CA SER A 132 -37.52 8.98 3.30
C SER A 132 -36.27 8.93 4.16
N LEU A 133 -36.39 8.58 5.43
CA LEU A 133 -35.26 8.41 6.34
C LEU A 133 -34.33 7.26 5.87
N ILE A 134 -34.91 6.13 5.49
CA ILE A 134 -34.17 4.97 5.00
C ILE A 134 -33.41 5.32 3.72
N ILE A 135 -34.07 5.93 2.76
CA ILE A 135 -33.43 6.39 1.52
C ILE A 135 -32.27 7.35 1.82
N ALA A 136 -32.50 8.32 2.73
CA ALA A 136 -31.47 9.28 3.12
C ALA A 136 -30.27 8.62 3.80
N CYS A 137 -30.48 7.63 4.67
CA CYS A 137 -29.42 6.81 5.26
C CYS A 137 -28.60 6.10 4.18
N ILE A 138 -29.25 5.45 3.23
CA ILE A 138 -28.62 4.71 2.14
C ILE A 138 -27.72 5.61 1.29
N VAL A 139 -28.24 6.76 0.85
CA VAL A 139 -27.50 7.67 -0.03
C VAL A 139 -26.45 8.51 0.70
N SER A 140 -26.50 8.58 2.05
CA SER A 140 -25.51 9.31 2.85
C SER A 140 -24.12 8.68 2.78
N LEU A 141 -24.03 7.38 2.56
CA LEU A 141 -22.80 6.58 2.52
C LEU A 141 -22.10 6.72 1.16
N SER A 142 -20.77 6.67 1.17
CA SER A 142 -19.93 6.73 -0.03
C SER A 142 -19.07 5.46 -0.13
N SER A 143 -18.57 5.14 -1.34
CA SER A 143 -17.77 3.92 -1.54
C SER A 143 -16.33 4.09 -1.07
N THR A 144 -15.98 3.35 -0.02
CA THR A 144 -14.62 3.28 0.51
C THR A 144 -13.70 2.59 -0.48
N ALA A 145 -14.12 1.46 -1.06
CA ALA A 145 -13.31 0.67 -1.97
C ALA A 145 -12.91 1.46 -3.24
N VAL A 146 -13.87 2.14 -3.88
CA VAL A 146 -13.61 2.90 -5.11
C VAL A 146 -12.70 4.11 -4.84
N VAL A 147 -13.03 4.90 -3.83
CA VAL A 147 -12.32 6.16 -3.54
C VAL A 147 -10.89 5.89 -3.07
N VAL A 148 -10.69 4.94 -2.13
CA VAL A 148 -9.35 4.61 -1.61
C VAL A 148 -8.48 4.00 -2.70
N LYS A 149 -9.02 3.14 -3.57
CA LYS A 149 -8.29 2.57 -4.70
C LYS A 149 -7.77 3.67 -5.62
N ILE A 150 -8.64 4.57 -6.09
CA ILE A 150 -8.24 5.66 -7.00
C ILE A 150 -7.25 6.60 -6.33
N MET A 151 -7.46 6.95 -5.05
CA MET A 151 -6.52 7.78 -4.29
C MET A 151 -5.15 7.13 -4.13
N LYS A 152 -5.10 5.79 -3.97
CA LYS A 152 -3.85 5.03 -3.90
C LYS A 152 -3.10 5.06 -5.23
N GLU A 153 -3.78 4.75 -6.32
CA GLU A 153 -3.23 4.76 -7.69
C GLU A 153 -2.74 6.16 -8.09
N SER A 154 -3.47 7.20 -7.68
CA SER A 154 -3.13 8.61 -7.98
C SER A 154 -2.18 9.26 -6.95
N GLY A 155 -1.69 8.53 -5.95
CA GLY A 155 -0.81 9.07 -4.89
C GLY A 155 -1.45 10.13 -3.98
N MET A 156 -2.78 10.23 -3.94
CA MET A 156 -3.52 11.28 -3.20
C MET A 156 -3.83 10.92 -1.74
N LEU A 157 -3.55 9.69 -1.28
CA LEU A 157 -3.91 9.23 0.08
C LEU A 157 -3.37 10.13 1.19
N ASN A 158 -2.14 10.61 1.05
CA ASN A 158 -1.46 11.41 2.06
C ASN A 158 -1.67 12.92 1.88
N MET A 159 -2.35 13.36 0.81
CA MET A 159 -2.72 14.75 0.63
C MET A 159 -3.86 15.14 1.58
N ARG A 160 -3.99 16.43 1.92
CA ARG A 160 -5.04 16.89 2.83
C ARG A 160 -6.44 16.49 2.37
N LYS A 161 -6.75 16.64 1.07
CA LYS A 161 -8.01 16.17 0.46
C LYS A 161 -8.24 14.66 0.65
N GLY A 162 -7.18 13.85 0.56
CA GLY A 162 -7.26 12.41 0.81
C GLY A 162 -7.51 12.08 2.28
N GLN A 163 -6.82 12.75 3.20
CA GLN A 163 -7.02 12.58 4.64
C GLN A 163 -8.44 12.96 5.07
N LEU A 164 -9.00 14.07 4.54
CA LEU A 164 -10.37 14.47 4.77
C LEU A 164 -11.34 13.40 4.28
N SER A 165 -11.15 12.92 3.04
CA SER A 165 -11.99 11.87 2.46
C SER A 165 -11.94 10.56 3.26
N ILE A 166 -10.74 10.10 3.65
CA ILE A 166 -10.58 8.90 4.48
C ILE A 166 -11.25 9.07 5.84
N GLY A 167 -11.12 10.23 6.47
CA GLY A 167 -11.77 10.49 7.77
C GLY A 167 -13.29 10.42 7.67
N VAL A 168 -13.89 10.97 6.61
CA VAL A 168 -15.33 10.87 6.38
C VAL A 168 -15.75 9.43 6.13
N LEU A 169 -15.03 8.68 5.26
CA LEU A 169 -15.31 7.27 4.97
C LEU A 169 -15.24 6.41 6.23
N LEU A 170 -14.22 6.59 7.07
CA LEU A 170 -14.11 5.88 8.35
C LEU A 170 -15.30 6.14 9.28
N PHE A 171 -15.84 7.36 9.29
CA PHE A 171 -17.06 7.65 10.07
C PHE A 171 -18.29 6.99 9.44
N GLN A 172 -18.42 7.02 8.11
CA GLN A 172 -19.52 6.37 7.40
C GLN A 172 -19.55 4.88 7.67
N ASP A 173 -18.39 4.20 7.69
CA ASP A 173 -18.27 2.78 8.01
C ASP A 173 -18.76 2.49 9.45
N ILE A 174 -18.51 3.40 10.42
CA ILE A 174 -19.06 3.31 11.77
C ILE A 174 -20.56 3.54 11.77
N ALA A 175 -21.03 4.52 10.98
CA ALA A 175 -22.45 4.90 10.95
C ALA A 175 -23.37 3.81 10.35
N VAL A 176 -22.81 2.89 9.56
CA VAL A 176 -23.55 1.71 9.08
C VAL A 176 -24.09 0.86 10.25
N VAL A 177 -23.32 0.76 11.35
CA VAL A 177 -23.69 -0.10 12.51
C VAL A 177 -25.02 0.28 13.13
N PRO A 178 -25.26 1.56 13.55
CA PRO A 178 -26.57 1.94 14.05
C PRO A 178 -27.68 1.80 12.99
N MET A 179 -27.39 2.00 11.69
CA MET A 179 -28.37 1.79 10.62
C MET A 179 -28.81 0.33 10.53
N LEU A 180 -27.88 -0.63 10.66
CA LEU A 180 -28.15 -2.08 10.69
C LEU A 180 -28.99 -2.50 11.90
N ILE A 181 -28.99 -1.71 12.99
CA ILE A 181 -29.82 -1.95 14.16
C ILE A 181 -31.21 -1.31 13.99
N VAL A 182 -31.25 -0.11 13.46
CA VAL A 182 -32.48 0.69 13.37
C VAL A 182 -33.44 0.17 12.29
N PHE A 183 -32.94 -0.29 11.14
CA PHE A 183 -33.78 -0.75 10.02
C PHE A 183 -34.72 -1.91 10.41
N PRO A 184 -34.24 -3.03 10.98
CA PRO A 184 -35.12 -4.11 11.43
C PRO A 184 -36.15 -3.64 12.47
N LEU A 185 -35.78 -2.66 13.31
CA LEU A 185 -36.68 -2.11 14.33
C LEU A 185 -37.82 -1.28 13.75
N MET A 186 -37.53 -0.50 12.72
CA MET A 186 -38.55 0.29 12.02
C MET A 186 -39.63 -0.62 11.38
N ALA A 187 -39.27 -1.83 11.02
CA ALA A 187 -40.20 -2.82 10.47
C ALA A 187 -41.14 -3.46 11.53
N SER A 188 -40.70 -3.53 12.79
CA SER A 188 -41.39 -4.32 13.85
C SER A 188 -42.37 -3.49 14.70
N THR A 189 -42.57 -2.18 14.44
CA THR A 189 -43.27 -1.31 15.39
C THR A 189 -44.70 -0.95 14.94
N ASP A 190 -45.69 -1.49 15.62
CA ASP A 190 -47.02 -0.89 15.73
C ASP A 190 -46.87 0.49 16.41
N ASN A 191 -47.48 1.51 15.82
CA ASN A 191 -47.30 2.94 16.06
C ASN A 191 -47.50 3.45 17.51
N GLN A 192 -47.75 2.61 18.52
CA GLN A 192 -48.14 3.11 19.86
C GLN A 192 -47.03 3.13 20.93
N PHE A 193 -45.83 2.52 20.69
CA PHE A 193 -44.74 2.47 21.68
C PHE A 193 -43.33 2.68 21.10
N LEU A 194 -43.19 3.58 20.13
CA LEU A 194 -41.94 3.76 19.38
C LEU A 194 -40.71 4.01 20.27
N VAL A 195 -40.82 4.85 21.30
CA VAL A 195 -39.72 5.22 22.20
C VAL A 195 -39.32 4.07 23.11
N GLY A 196 -40.27 3.34 23.66
CA GLY A 196 -40.00 2.18 24.55
C GLY A 196 -39.37 1.03 23.79
N ALA A 197 -39.86 0.72 22.59
CA ALA A 197 -39.30 -0.29 21.71
C ALA A 197 -37.86 0.07 21.25
N LEU A 198 -37.60 1.34 20.92
CA LEU A 198 -36.30 1.82 20.56
C LEU A 198 -35.29 1.71 21.73
N ILE A 199 -35.70 2.12 22.95
CA ILE A 199 -34.87 1.98 24.15
C ILE A 199 -34.55 0.52 24.43
N LEU A 200 -35.56 -0.39 24.36
CA LEU A 200 -35.35 -1.83 24.58
C LEU A 200 -34.40 -2.42 23.54
N ALA A 201 -34.53 -2.03 22.30
CA ALA A 201 -33.70 -2.52 21.23
C ALA A 201 -32.25 -1.97 21.30
N LEU A 202 -32.08 -0.69 21.65
CA LEU A 202 -30.76 -0.16 21.95
C LEU A 202 -30.12 -0.85 23.16
N ALA A 203 -30.91 -1.17 24.20
CA ALA A 203 -30.45 -1.95 25.35
C ALA A 203 -30.02 -3.37 24.95
N LYS A 204 -30.85 -4.08 24.13
CA LYS A 204 -30.47 -5.38 23.57
C LYS A 204 -29.20 -5.29 22.71
N GLY A 205 -29.11 -4.30 21.82
CA GLY A 205 -27.94 -4.04 21.00
C GLY A 205 -26.67 -3.80 21.83
N ALA A 206 -26.77 -2.92 22.83
CA ALA A 206 -25.68 -2.64 23.76
C ALA A 206 -25.28 -3.89 24.55
N PHE A 207 -26.23 -4.70 25.01
CA PHE A 207 -25.95 -5.95 25.70
C PHE A 207 -25.19 -6.94 24.79
N VAL A 208 -25.64 -7.13 23.54
CA VAL A 208 -25.00 -8.04 22.58
C VAL A 208 -23.59 -7.52 22.21
N CYS A 209 -23.43 -6.21 22.02
CA CYS A 209 -22.13 -5.60 21.79
C CYS A 209 -21.17 -5.86 22.96
N LEU A 210 -21.65 -5.71 24.20
CA LEU A 210 -20.88 -5.97 25.40
C LEU A 210 -20.53 -7.45 25.57
N LEU A 211 -21.47 -8.34 25.25
CA LEU A 211 -21.25 -9.80 25.27
C LEU A 211 -20.20 -10.21 24.23
N LEU A 212 -20.34 -9.75 22.99
CA LEU A 212 -19.36 -10.02 21.94
C LEU A 212 -17.99 -9.41 22.27
N TRP A 213 -17.94 -8.20 22.83
CA TRP A 213 -16.71 -7.60 23.31
C TRP A 213 -16.04 -8.46 24.38
N ALA A 214 -16.81 -8.99 25.34
CA ALA A 214 -16.28 -9.87 26.38
C ALA A 214 -15.72 -11.18 25.78
N ILE A 215 -16.45 -11.80 24.85
CA ILE A 215 -16.00 -12.99 24.12
C ILE A 215 -14.73 -12.65 23.32
N GLY A 216 -14.73 -11.57 22.59
CA GLY A 216 -13.59 -11.10 21.77
C GLY A 216 -12.34 -10.84 22.58
N LYS A 217 -12.50 -10.28 23.79
CA LYS A 217 -11.37 -9.94 24.66
C LYS A 217 -10.79 -11.14 25.43
N TRP A 218 -11.63 -12.08 25.86
CA TRP A 218 -11.20 -13.13 26.79
C TRP A 218 -11.18 -14.53 26.17
N VAL A 219 -12.08 -14.83 25.24
CA VAL A 219 -12.22 -16.17 24.65
C VAL A 219 -11.44 -16.27 23.34
N LEU A 220 -11.66 -15.36 22.39
CA LEU A 220 -11.05 -15.45 21.06
C LEU A 220 -9.52 -15.50 21.08
N PRO A 221 -8.78 -14.71 21.91
CA PRO A 221 -7.32 -14.81 21.95
C PRO A 221 -6.83 -16.19 22.37
N LYS A 222 -7.54 -16.85 23.30
CA LYS A 222 -7.19 -18.22 23.75
C LYS A 222 -7.42 -19.22 22.62
N VAL A 223 -8.59 -19.14 21.94
CA VAL A 223 -8.93 -20.02 20.83
C VAL A 223 -7.92 -19.89 19.71
N PHE A 224 -7.61 -18.65 19.27
CA PHE A 224 -6.66 -18.42 18.19
C PHE A 224 -5.21 -18.75 18.56
N ASN A 225 -4.85 -18.66 19.84
CA ASN A 225 -3.55 -19.12 20.30
C ASN A 225 -3.41 -20.65 20.15
N GLU A 226 -4.42 -21.43 20.57
CA GLU A 226 -4.42 -22.88 20.38
C GLU A 226 -4.41 -23.28 18.90
N VAL A 227 -5.21 -22.59 18.08
CA VAL A 227 -5.26 -22.82 16.63
C VAL A 227 -3.91 -22.50 15.97
N ALA A 228 -3.26 -21.40 16.36
CA ALA A 228 -1.95 -21.02 15.84
C ALA A 228 -0.85 -22.04 16.24
N LEU A 229 -0.95 -22.63 17.45
CA LEU A 229 -0.03 -23.69 17.89
C LEU A 229 -0.17 -24.97 17.07
N ALA A 230 -1.35 -25.25 16.50
CA ALA A 230 -1.58 -26.41 15.63
C ALA A 230 -0.87 -26.28 14.27
N ARG A 231 -0.44 -25.06 13.86
CA ARG A 231 0.31 -24.75 12.61
C ARG A 231 -0.36 -25.31 11.34
N THR A 232 -1.68 -25.30 11.28
CA THR A 232 -2.47 -25.73 10.13
C THR A 232 -3.30 -24.56 9.63
N ASP A 233 -3.10 -24.15 8.38
CA ASP A 233 -3.78 -22.99 7.78
C ASP A 233 -5.28 -23.27 7.62
N GLU A 234 -5.66 -24.50 7.31
CA GLU A 234 -7.06 -24.92 7.17
C GLU A 234 -7.85 -24.75 8.49
N LEU A 235 -7.23 -25.11 9.63
CA LEU A 235 -7.86 -24.95 10.95
C LEU A 235 -8.05 -23.48 11.29
N PHE A 236 -7.08 -22.63 10.90
CA PHE A 236 -7.13 -21.20 11.13
C PHE A 236 -8.27 -20.54 10.33
N VAL A 237 -8.38 -20.86 9.03
CA VAL A 237 -9.48 -20.42 8.16
C VAL A 237 -10.83 -20.88 8.70
N LEU A 238 -10.98 -22.20 9.00
CA LEU A 238 -12.23 -22.76 9.47
C LEU A 238 -12.68 -22.13 10.80
N THR A 239 -11.75 -21.93 11.73
CA THR A 239 -12.04 -21.25 13.01
C THR A 239 -12.54 -19.83 12.77
N THR A 240 -11.92 -19.10 11.86
CA THR A 240 -12.33 -17.73 11.54
C THR A 240 -13.72 -17.67 10.92
N LEU A 241 -14.03 -18.61 10.00
CA LEU A 241 -15.36 -18.74 9.41
C LEU A 241 -16.41 -19.03 10.48
N VAL A 242 -16.12 -19.99 11.37
CA VAL A 242 -17.01 -20.35 12.49
C VAL A 242 -17.23 -19.17 13.42
N VAL A 243 -16.20 -18.42 13.78
CA VAL A 243 -16.33 -17.24 14.65
C VAL A 243 -17.22 -16.18 14.02
N ALA A 244 -17.04 -15.87 12.73
CA ALA A 244 -17.87 -14.90 12.02
C ALA A 244 -19.36 -15.34 11.97
N LEU A 245 -19.62 -16.60 11.62
CA LEU A 245 -20.98 -17.15 11.55
C LEU A 245 -21.64 -17.28 12.92
N CYS A 246 -20.91 -17.71 13.95
CA CYS A 246 -21.43 -17.81 15.32
C CYS A 246 -21.77 -16.42 15.88
N ALA A 247 -20.95 -15.41 15.62
CA ALA A 247 -21.24 -14.04 16.03
C ALA A 247 -22.50 -13.50 15.32
N GLY A 248 -22.64 -13.77 14.01
CA GLY A 248 -23.85 -13.45 13.26
C GLY A 248 -25.08 -14.18 13.79
N ALA A 249 -24.98 -15.48 14.04
CA ALA A 249 -26.09 -16.28 14.60
C ALA A 249 -26.48 -15.78 16.01
N LEU A 250 -25.53 -15.41 16.83
CA LEU A 250 -25.77 -14.84 18.15
C LEU A 250 -26.59 -13.55 18.07
N THR A 251 -26.19 -12.59 17.23
CA THR A 251 -26.93 -11.34 17.04
C THR A 251 -28.34 -11.59 16.50
N TYR A 252 -28.49 -12.53 15.56
CA TYR A 252 -29.77 -12.92 15.00
C TYR A 252 -30.73 -13.50 16.07
N ALA A 253 -30.21 -14.31 17.00
CA ALA A 253 -30.98 -14.85 18.11
C ALA A 253 -31.54 -13.76 19.04
N PHE A 254 -30.92 -12.59 19.10
CA PHE A 254 -31.37 -11.40 19.83
C PHE A 254 -32.28 -10.47 19.00
N GLY A 255 -32.61 -10.84 17.76
CA GLY A 255 -33.46 -10.08 16.86
C GLY A 255 -32.73 -8.93 16.15
N LEU A 256 -31.38 -9.01 16.04
CA LEU A 256 -30.53 -8.08 15.31
C LEU A 256 -30.05 -8.74 14.02
N SER A 257 -29.45 -7.95 13.10
CA SER A 257 -28.92 -8.50 11.85
C SER A 257 -27.70 -9.38 12.08
N MET A 258 -27.56 -10.49 11.31
CA MET A 258 -26.35 -11.33 11.32
C MET A 258 -25.10 -10.56 10.96
N ALA A 259 -25.24 -9.60 10.06
CA ALA A 259 -24.21 -8.70 9.58
C ALA A 259 -23.55 -7.88 10.69
N LEU A 260 -24.36 -7.41 11.66
CA LEU A 260 -23.87 -6.68 12.83
C LEU A 260 -22.94 -7.55 13.69
N GLY A 261 -23.32 -8.80 13.95
CA GLY A 261 -22.50 -9.72 14.75
C GLY A 261 -21.15 -10.00 14.12
N ALA A 262 -21.16 -10.25 12.83
CA ALA A 262 -19.95 -10.46 12.06
C ALA A 262 -19.03 -9.22 12.08
N PHE A 263 -19.57 -8.02 11.90
CA PHE A 263 -18.81 -6.78 11.98
C PHE A 263 -18.15 -6.59 13.35
N LEU A 264 -18.89 -6.80 14.43
CA LEU A 264 -18.38 -6.68 15.80
C LEU A 264 -17.28 -7.72 16.08
N ALA A 265 -17.46 -8.97 15.65
CA ALA A 265 -16.43 -10.00 15.78
C ALA A 265 -15.18 -9.65 14.98
N GLY A 266 -15.33 -9.15 13.75
CA GLY A 266 -14.24 -8.65 12.92
C GLY A 266 -13.48 -7.51 13.60
N MET A 267 -14.18 -6.53 14.18
CA MET A 267 -13.57 -5.41 14.90
C MET A 267 -12.76 -5.88 16.12
N MET A 268 -13.27 -6.86 16.88
CA MET A 268 -12.54 -7.42 18.02
C MET A 268 -11.24 -8.13 17.58
N LEU A 269 -11.31 -8.90 16.50
CA LEU A 269 -10.16 -9.60 15.94
C LEU A 269 -9.20 -8.66 15.20
N GLY A 270 -9.67 -7.55 14.70
CA GLY A 270 -8.86 -6.50 14.06
C GLY A 270 -7.83 -5.83 14.99
N GLU A 271 -8.05 -5.91 16.32
CA GLU A 271 -7.09 -5.45 17.32
C GLU A 271 -6.16 -6.57 17.82
N SER A 272 -6.36 -7.82 17.37
CA SER A 272 -5.51 -8.95 17.76
C SER A 272 -4.20 -8.98 17.00
N GLN A 273 -3.19 -9.66 17.57
CA GLN A 273 -1.92 -9.93 16.90
C GLN A 273 -2.06 -10.78 15.63
N TYR A 274 -3.19 -11.48 15.46
CA TYR A 274 -3.48 -12.34 14.31
C TYR A 274 -4.14 -11.61 13.14
N ARG A 275 -4.41 -10.30 13.25
CA ARG A 275 -5.14 -9.49 12.28
C ARG A 275 -4.69 -9.72 10.84
N HIS A 276 -3.39 -9.63 10.57
CA HIS A 276 -2.86 -9.72 9.20
C HIS A 276 -3.03 -11.11 8.60
N GLN A 277 -2.86 -12.17 9.43
CA GLN A 277 -3.10 -13.53 8.99
C GLN A 277 -4.59 -13.75 8.72
N LEU A 278 -5.47 -13.32 9.64
CA LEU A 278 -6.92 -13.37 9.45
C LEU A 278 -7.39 -12.68 8.18
N GLU A 279 -6.86 -11.48 7.90
CA GLU A 279 -7.18 -10.72 6.70
C GLU A 279 -6.73 -11.45 5.43
N ALA A 280 -5.52 -12.01 5.43
CA ALA A 280 -4.97 -12.74 4.29
C ALA A 280 -5.77 -14.01 3.97
N GLU A 281 -6.10 -14.79 5.00
CA GLU A 281 -6.80 -16.07 4.85
C GLU A 281 -8.29 -15.93 4.48
N ILE A 282 -8.96 -14.90 5.00
CA ILE A 282 -10.39 -14.64 4.71
C ILE A 282 -10.61 -13.97 3.36
N ARG A 283 -9.64 -13.23 2.87
CA ARG A 283 -9.77 -12.42 1.66
C ARG A 283 -10.31 -13.16 0.43
N PRO A 284 -9.83 -14.37 0.07
CA PRO A 284 -10.38 -15.10 -1.08
C PRO A 284 -11.86 -15.46 -0.91
N PHE A 285 -12.26 -15.90 0.28
CA PHE A 285 -13.66 -16.26 0.59
C PHE A 285 -14.54 -15.01 0.56
N ARG A 286 -14.10 -13.92 1.19
CA ARG A 286 -14.79 -12.64 1.15
C ARG A 286 -15.04 -12.19 -0.30
N ASP A 287 -14.03 -12.20 -1.14
CA ASP A 287 -14.11 -11.66 -2.50
C ASP A 287 -15.11 -12.47 -3.36
N ILE A 288 -15.14 -13.81 -3.20
CA ILE A 288 -16.09 -14.68 -3.91
C ILE A 288 -17.51 -14.47 -3.38
N LEU A 289 -17.70 -14.53 -2.05
CA LEU A 289 -19.02 -14.42 -1.42
C LEU A 289 -19.61 -13.00 -1.60
N MET A 290 -18.77 -11.98 -1.53
CA MET A 290 -19.14 -10.61 -1.86
C MET A 290 -19.59 -10.50 -3.33
N GLY A 291 -18.89 -11.17 -4.24
CA GLY A 291 -19.30 -11.23 -5.65
C GLY A 291 -20.70 -11.83 -5.80
N LEU A 292 -20.99 -12.95 -5.13
CA LEU A 292 -22.31 -13.58 -5.14
C LEU A 292 -23.39 -12.67 -4.52
N PHE A 293 -23.08 -11.98 -3.42
CA PHE A 293 -24.00 -10.99 -2.85
C PHE A 293 -24.34 -9.89 -3.85
N PHE A 294 -23.35 -9.30 -4.52
CA PHE A 294 -23.63 -8.25 -5.53
C PHE A 294 -24.36 -8.80 -6.76
N VAL A 295 -24.15 -10.06 -7.12
CA VAL A 295 -24.95 -10.71 -8.16
C VAL A 295 -26.43 -10.77 -7.74
N THR A 296 -26.74 -11.20 -6.49
CA THR A 296 -28.13 -11.25 -6.02
C THR A 296 -28.78 -9.87 -5.89
N VAL A 297 -28.00 -8.84 -5.51
CA VAL A 297 -28.48 -7.45 -5.55
C VAL A 297 -28.76 -7.00 -6.99
N GLY A 298 -27.89 -7.36 -7.93
CA GLY A 298 -28.08 -7.08 -9.35
C GLY A 298 -29.33 -7.76 -9.94
N MET A 299 -29.67 -8.94 -9.47
CA MET A 299 -30.89 -9.65 -9.86
C MET A 299 -32.19 -8.93 -9.41
N GLN A 300 -32.12 -8.08 -8.38
CA GLN A 300 -33.28 -7.27 -7.94
C GLN A 300 -33.58 -6.07 -8.86
N LEU A 301 -32.70 -5.80 -9.86
CA LEU A 301 -32.91 -4.72 -10.82
C LEU A 301 -33.99 -5.06 -11.84
N ASP A 302 -35.07 -4.29 -11.88
CA ASP A 302 -36.02 -4.33 -12.98
C ASP A 302 -35.51 -3.43 -14.13
N VAL A 303 -35.03 -4.07 -15.20
CA VAL A 303 -34.48 -3.38 -16.38
C VAL A 303 -35.51 -2.46 -17.05
N ALA A 304 -36.75 -2.92 -17.15
CA ALA A 304 -37.80 -2.15 -17.78
C ALA A 304 -38.12 -0.88 -16.98
N TYR A 305 -38.18 -1.02 -15.66
CA TYR A 305 -38.36 0.11 -14.76
C TYR A 305 -37.19 1.09 -14.83
N VAL A 306 -35.94 0.60 -14.79
CA VAL A 306 -34.73 1.44 -14.88
C VAL A 306 -34.70 2.23 -16.20
N ILE A 307 -35.04 1.60 -17.34
CA ILE A 307 -35.08 2.28 -18.64
C ILE A 307 -36.19 3.35 -18.64
N SER A 308 -37.37 3.04 -18.15
CA SER A 308 -38.50 3.98 -18.13
C SER A 308 -38.25 5.18 -17.19
N THR A 309 -37.48 4.97 -16.11
CA THR A 309 -37.15 6.01 -15.11
C THR A 309 -35.75 6.59 -15.27
N PHE A 310 -35.03 6.29 -16.36
CA PHE A 310 -33.63 6.69 -16.55
C PHE A 310 -33.43 8.21 -16.40
N GLY A 311 -34.34 9.02 -16.92
CA GLY A 311 -34.28 10.48 -16.73
C GLY A 311 -34.36 10.93 -15.29
N TYR A 312 -35.21 10.26 -14.49
CA TYR A 312 -35.30 10.54 -13.04
C TYR A 312 -34.05 10.08 -12.29
N ILE A 313 -33.42 8.96 -12.70
CA ILE A 313 -32.17 8.46 -12.12
C ILE A 313 -31.04 9.46 -12.36
N VAL A 314 -30.91 9.98 -13.59
CA VAL A 314 -29.91 11.00 -13.92
C VAL A 314 -30.15 12.29 -13.16
N ALA A 315 -31.40 12.72 -13.01
CA ALA A 315 -31.76 13.89 -12.21
C ALA A 315 -31.41 13.67 -10.71
N ALA A 316 -31.76 12.52 -10.15
CA ALA A 316 -31.42 12.15 -8.78
C ALA A 316 -29.90 12.10 -8.56
N MET A 317 -29.15 11.58 -9.53
CA MET A 317 -27.70 11.55 -9.50
C MET A 317 -27.10 12.96 -9.49
N ALA A 318 -27.64 13.90 -10.27
CA ALA A 318 -27.23 15.29 -10.27
C ALA A 318 -27.55 15.97 -8.91
N VAL A 319 -28.73 15.71 -8.34
CA VAL A 319 -29.12 16.20 -7.01
C VAL A 319 -28.18 15.62 -5.95
N LEU A 320 -27.91 14.31 -5.97
CA LEU A 320 -26.99 13.64 -5.04
C LEU A 320 -25.59 14.27 -5.08
N LEU A 321 -25.05 14.48 -6.31
CA LEU A 321 -23.77 15.15 -6.51
C LEU A 321 -23.76 16.54 -5.87
N VAL A 322 -24.73 17.39 -6.20
CA VAL A 322 -24.77 18.76 -5.69
C VAL A 322 -24.92 18.78 -4.17
N VAL A 323 -25.84 18.00 -3.63
CA VAL A 323 -26.15 17.99 -2.20
C VAL A 323 -24.95 17.47 -1.39
N LYS A 324 -24.40 16.30 -1.75
CA LYS A 324 -23.26 15.71 -1.00
C LYS A 324 -22.00 16.58 -1.11
N VAL A 325 -21.67 17.06 -2.32
CA VAL A 325 -20.52 17.96 -2.50
C VAL A 325 -20.68 19.22 -1.68
N THR A 326 -21.87 19.82 -1.68
CA THR A 326 -22.15 21.04 -0.90
C THR A 326 -22.03 20.78 0.58
N ILE A 327 -22.61 19.69 1.10
CA ILE A 327 -22.53 19.34 2.52
C ILE A 327 -21.07 19.18 2.95
N ILE A 328 -20.28 18.41 2.20
CA ILE A 328 -18.87 18.16 2.53
C ILE A 328 -18.05 19.44 2.41
N TYR A 329 -18.27 20.22 1.34
CA TYR A 329 -17.58 21.48 1.13
C TYR A 329 -17.84 22.47 2.27
N VAL A 330 -19.11 22.70 2.62
CA VAL A 330 -19.50 23.65 3.68
C VAL A 330 -18.97 23.16 5.03
N SER A 331 -19.17 21.89 5.36
CA SER A 331 -18.73 21.32 6.65
C SER A 331 -17.20 21.39 6.81
N ALA A 332 -16.44 21.01 5.79
CA ALA A 332 -14.99 21.09 5.82
C ALA A 332 -14.51 22.57 5.88
N HIS A 333 -15.16 23.47 5.14
CA HIS A 333 -14.79 24.87 5.15
C HIS A 333 -15.07 25.55 6.50
N VAL A 334 -16.20 25.23 7.15
CA VAL A 334 -16.52 25.70 8.51
C VAL A 334 -15.51 25.18 9.55
N MET A 335 -14.96 23.97 9.33
CA MET A 335 -13.89 23.43 10.17
C MET A 335 -12.50 24.05 9.89
N GLY A 336 -12.41 25.02 8.99
CA GLY A 336 -11.19 25.75 8.69
C GLY A 336 -10.35 25.14 7.56
N GLU A 337 -10.88 24.14 6.84
CA GLU A 337 -10.18 23.54 5.72
C GLU A 337 -10.17 24.48 4.49
N ARG A 338 -9.15 24.34 3.65
CA ARG A 338 -9.03 25.14 2.44
C ARG A 338 -10.15 24.81 1.46
N LYS A 339 -10.70 25.82 0.81
CA LYS A 339 -11.78 25.67 -0.17
C LYS A 339 -11.47 24.61 -1.24
N ARG A 340 -10.21 24.56 -1.71
CA ARG A 340 -9.76 23.58 -2.71
C ARG A 340 -9.84 22.15 -2.17
N ASP A 341 -9.31 21.89 -0.97
CA ASP A 341 -9.31 20.56 -0.37
C ASP A 341 -10.72 20.11 0.01
N ALA A 342 -11.52 21.04 0.55
CA ALA A 342 -12.93 20.82 0.88
C ALA A 342 -13.76 20.42 -0.36
N LEU A 343 -13.64 21.18 -1.46
CA LEU A 343 -14.37 20.87 -2.71
C LEU A 343 -13.88 19.58 -3.34
N SER A 344 -12.56 19.36 -3.35
CA SER A 344 -11.98 18.09 -3.87
C SER A 344 -12.49 16.88 -3.10
N SER A 345 -12.54 16.95 -1.77
CA SER A 345 -13.08 15.87 -0.93
C SER A 345 -14.57 15.63 -1.19
N GLY A 346 -15.34 16.70 -1.40
CA GLY A 346 -16.75 16.58 -1.80
C GLY A 346 -16.92 15.84 -3.11
N ILE A 347 -16.13 16.20 -4.15
CA ILE A 347 -16.14 15.52 -5.45
C ILE A 347 -15.72 14.05 -5.33
N MET A 348 -14.79 13.72 -4.44
CA MET A 348 -14.36 12.33 -4.22
C MET A 348 -15.44 11.47 -3.56
N LEU A 349 -16.34 12.07 -2.74
CA LEU A 349 -17.29 11.35 -1.89
C LEU A 349 -18.77 11.50 -2.30
N TRP A 350 -19.05 11.99 -3.50
CA TRP A 350 -20.41 12.29 -3.95
C TRP A 350 -21.31 11.09 -4.21
N GLN A 351 -20.70 9.94 -4.62
CA GLN A 351 -21.40 8.72 -5.00
C GLN A 351 -22.04 8.01 -3.82
N MET A 352 -23.01 7.13 -4.11
CA MET A 352 -23.51 6.14 -3.18
C MET A 352 -22.47 5.01 -3.02
N GLY A 353 -22.32 4.46 -1.81
CA GLY A 353 -21.34 3.43 -1.50
C GLY A 353 -21.90 2.01 -1.57
N GLU A 354 -20.98 1.02 -1.48
CA GLU A 354 -21.31 -0.41 -1.45
C GLU A 354 -22.21 -0.81 -0.27
N PHE A 355 -22.05 -0.14 0.87
CA PHE A 355 -22.93 -0.39 2.03
C PHE A 355 -24.35 0.08 1.79
N GLY A 356 -24.56 1.02 0.87
CA GLY A 356 -25.90 1.38 0.44
C GLY A 356 -26.67 0.18 -0.14
N PHE A 357 -26.03 -0.69 -0.90
CA PHE A 357 -26.67 -1.91 -1.41
C PHE A 357 -26.99 -2.92 -0.30
N VAL A 358 -26.13 -3.04 0.71
CA VAL A 358 -26.41 -3.87 1.89
C VAL A 358 -27.65 -3.36 2.63
N LEU A 359 -27.75 -2.03 2.79
CA LEU A 359 -28.91 -1.40 3.43
C LEU A 359 -30.17 -1.50 2.57
N VAL A 360 -30.07 -1.42 1.23
CA VAL A 360 -31.21 -1.64 0.31
C VAL A 360 -31.71 -3.08 0.45
N ALA A 361 -30.80 -4.06 0.43
CA ALA A 361 -31.15 -5.48 0.61
C ALA A 361 -31.82 -5.73 1.95
N LEU A 362 -31.27 -5.19 3.04
CA LEU A 362 -31.85 -5.30 4.38
C LEU A 362 -33.23 -4.63 4.48
N ALA A 363 -33.40 -3.45 3.89
CA ALA A 363 -34.68 -2.74 3.86
C ALA A 363 -35.72 -3.50 3.03
N GLY A 364 -35.30 -4.13 1.93
CA GLY A 364 -36.14 -5.01 1.11
C GLY A 364 -36.60 -6.25 1.85
N GLN A 365 -35.71 -6.95 2.59
CA GLN A 365 -36.05 -8.11 3.43
C GLN A 365 -37.09 -7.77 4.49
N HIS A 366 -37.07 -6.57 5.02
CA HIS A 366 -38.00 -6.09 6.04
C HIS A 366 -39.20 -5.33 5.46
N HIS A 367 -39.42 -5.35 4.14
CA HIS A 367 -40.51 -4.64 3.43
C HIS A 367 -40.61 -3.14 3.74
N LEU A 368 -39.48 -2.51 4.03
CA LEU A 368 -39.37 -1.07 4.33
C LEU A 368 -39.25 -0.21 3.08
N LEU A 369 -38.92 -0.82 1.94
CA LEU A 369 -38.84 -0.18 0.63
C LEU A 369 -39.65 -0.98 -0.38
N ALA A 370 -40.35 -0.28 -1.26
CA ALA A 370 -40.98 -0.89 -2.41
C ALA A 370 -39.93 -1.45 -3.41
N PRO A 371 -40.20 -2.53 -4.13
CA PRO A 371 -39.27 -3.11 -5.12
C PRO A 371 -38.78 -2.09 -6.15
N ASP A 372 -39.66 -1.22 -6.62
CA ASP A 372 -39.34 -0.17 -7.57
C ASP A 372 -38.33 0.84 -6.99
N THR A 373 -38.55 1.25 -5.74
CA THR A 373 -37.62 2.14 -5.00
C THR A 373 -36.27 1.49 -4.80
N ALA A 374 -36.25 0.17 -4.48
CA ALA A 374 -35.02 -0.59 -4.36
C ALA A 374 -34.25 -0.63 -5.69
N SER A 375 -34.94 -0.97 -6.80
CA SER A 375 -34.34 -0.96 -8.15
C SER A 375 -33.82 0.41 -8.54
N PHE A 376 -34.55 1.49 -8.23
CA PHE A 376 -34.10 2.86 -8.46
C PHE A 376 -32.81 3.18 -7.70
N LEU A 377 -32.72 2.84 -6.40
CA LEU A 377 -31.54 3.10 -5.57
C LEU A 377 -30.34 2.27 -6.00
N ILE A 378 -30.54 1.00 -6.39
CA ILE A 378 -29.46 0.16 -6.92
C ILE A 378 -28.93 0.77 -8.23
N ALA A 379 -29.80 1.17 -9.16
CA ALA A 379 -29.38 1.81 -10.41
C ALA A 379 -28.63 3.14 -10.16
N LEU A 380 -29.13 3.97 -9.25
CA LEU A 380 -28.48 5.21 -8.81
C LEU A 380 -27.07 4.94 -8.27
N GLY A 381 -26.93 3.93 -7.41
CA GLY A 381 -25.67 3.52 -6.82
C GLY A 381 -24.67 3.05 -7.88
N VAL A 382 -25.10 2.15 -8.77
CA VAL A 382 -24.27 1.63 -9.89
C VAL A 382 -23.74 2.75 -10.76
N LEU A 383 -24.64 3.60 -11.24
CA LEU A 383 -24.28 4.70 -12.16
C LEU A 383 -23.40 5.75 -11.47
N SER A 384 -23.69 6.09 -10.21
CA SER A 384 -22.87 7.04 -9.46
C SER A 384 -21.46 6.51 -9.20
N MET A 385 -21.30 5.23 -8.87
CA MET A 385 -19.98 4.62 -8.71
C MET A 385 -19.22 4.49 -10.04
N ALA A 386 -19.91 4.17 -11.13
CA ALA A 386 -19.29 4.08 -12.47
C ALA A 386 -18.75 5.43 -12.94
N LEU A 387 -19.43 6.54 -12.62
CA LEU A 387 -19.01 7.89 -13.01
C LEU A 387 -17.90 8.46 -12.11
N THR A 388 -17.71 7.92 -10.92
CA THR A 388 -16.76 8.44 -9.92
C THR A 388 -15.30 8.50 -10.39
N PRO A 389 -14.71 7.47 -11.04
CA PRO A 389 -13.33 7.54 -11.53
C PRO A 389 -13.12 8.72 -12.48
N TYR A 390 -14.08 8.94 -13.36
CA TYR A 390 -14.05 10.05 -14.33
C TYR A 390 -14.12 11.42 -13.61
N LEU A 391 -15.05 11.62 -12.69
CA LEU A 391 -15.14 12.88 -11.95
C LEU A 391 -13.91 13.14 -11.07
N MET A 392 -13.33 12.11 -10.50
CA MET A 392 -12.10 12.24 -9.72
C MET A 392 -10.91 12.64 -10.60
N SER A 393 -10.79 12.12 -11.81
CA SER A 393 -9.74 12.52 -12.77
C SER A 393 -9.88 13.96 -13.25
N GLU A 394 -11.11 14.45 -13.38
CA GLU A 394 -11.42 15.81 -13.83
C GLU A 394 -11.50 16.85 -12.69
N THR A 395 -11.20 16.44 -11.44
CA THR A 395 -11.30 17.32 -10.25
C THR A 395 -10.53 18.64 -10.43
N ASP A 396 -9.33 18.61 -11.00
CA ASP A 396 -8.53 19.82 -11.19
C ASP A 396 -9.14 20.78 -12.24
N ARG A 397 -9.82 20.26 -13.26
CA ARG A 397 -10.58 21.08 -14.25
C ARG A 397 -11.79 21.72 -13.58
N LEU A 398 -12.52 20.96 -12.76
CA LEU A 398 -13.67 21.48 -12.01
C LEU A 398 -13.23 22.57 -11.03
N LEU A 399 -12.10 22.42 -10.34
CA LEU A 399 -11.56 23.44 -9.45
C LEU A 399 -11.23 24.74 -10.18
N LYS A 400 -10.70 24.67 -11.43
CA LYS A 400 -10.44 25.82 -12.28
C LYS A 400 -11.72 26.57 -12.63
N LEU A 401 -12.80 25.83 -12.95
CA LEU A 401 -14.11 26.43 -13.25
C LEU A 401 -14.62 27.29 -12.08
N PHE A 402 -14.39 26.86 -10.83
CA PHE A 402 -14.79 27.60 -9.64
C PHE A 402 -13.76 28.66 -9.20
N LYS A 403 -12.72 28.95 -10.02
CA LYS A 403 -11.64 29.91 -9.73
C LYS A 403 -10.93 29.64 -8.38
N LEU A 404 -10.87 28.37 -7.98
CA LEU A 404 -10.18 27.92 -6.78
C LEU A 404 -8.74 27.49 -7.07
N ASP A 405 -8.22 27.88 -8.22
CA ASP A 405 -6.83 27.67 -8.68
C ASP A 405 -5.89 28.67 -8.02
N GLY A 406 -5.92 28.77 -6.69
CA GLY A 406 -4.88 29.49 -5.96
C GLY A 406 -3.55 28.77 -6.14
N GLU A 407 -2.50 29.53 -6.49
CA GLU A 407 -1.12 29.03 -6.54
C GLU A 407 -0.87 28.09 -5.35
N HIS A 408 -0.36 26.92 -5.65
CA HIS A 408 0.14 25.98 -4.66
C HIS A 408 1.33 26.67 -3.95
N LYS A 409 1.07 27.54 -2.98
CA LYS A 409 2.05 27.81 -1.95
C LYS A 409 2.05 26.58 -1.07
N PRO A 410 3.06 25.75 -1.10
CA PRO A 410 3.16 24.66 -0.15
C PRO A 410 3.20 25.27 1.23
N ASP A 411 2.22 24.96 2.08
CA ASP A 411 2.14 25.45 3.47
C ASP A 411 3.15 24.79 4.39
N PHE A 412 4.24 24.37 3.84
CA PHE A 412 5.38 23.97 4.63
C PHE A 412 6.37 25.11 4.60
N THR A 413 6.17 26.06 5.54
CA THR A 413 7.19 27.01 5.92
C THR A 413 8.34 26.18 6.51
N TYR A 414 9.32 25.86 5.66
CA TYR A 414 10.55 25.23 6.10
C TYR A 414 11.25 26.20 7.05
N ALA A 415 11.16 25.90 8.35
CA ALA A 415 12.11 26.43 9.28
C ALA A 415 13.50 25.86 8.90
N GLY A 416 14.22 26.55 8.03
CA GLY A 416 15.63 26.25 7.81
C GLY A 416 16.24 26.38 6.42
N ILE A 417 15.48 26.21 5.33
CA ILE A 417 16.09 26.32 4.00
C ILE A 417 15.59 27.61 3.33
N LYS A 418 16.38 28.68 3.45
CA LYS A 418 16.17 29.89 2.63
C LYS A 418 16.54 29.56 1.19
N ASP A 419 15.68 29.88 0.25
CA ASP A 419 15.60 29.50 -1.17
C ASP A 419 16.91 29.66 -2.00
N ASP A 420 17.97 30.25 -1.47
CA ASP A 420 19.24 30.50 -2.19
C ASP A 420 20.51 29.96 -1.52
N SER A 421 20.41 29.28 -0.37
CA SER A 421 21.60 28.94 0.43
C SER A 421 22.16 27.53 0.20
N VAL A 422 21.39 26.61 -0.41
CA VAL A 422 21.83 25.23 -0.58
C VAL A 422 22.25 24.98 -2.03
N LYS A 423 23.54 24.78 -2.23
CA LYS A 423 24.14 24.41 -3.52
C LYS A 423 25.09 23.25 -3.29
N ASP A 424 25.34 22.45 -4.31
CA ASP A 424 26.26 21.31 -4.28
C ASP A 424 25.93 20.27 -3.20
N HIS A 425 24.63 20.04 -3.00
CA HIS A 425 24.07 19.13 -1.99
C HIS A 425 23.57 17.83 -2.61
N VAL A 426 23.32 16.84 -1.77
CA VAL A 426 22.70 15.56 -2.14
C VAL A 426 21.19 15.62 -1.87
N VAL A 427 20.37 15.22 -2.84
CA VAL A 427 18.93 15.08 -2.65
C VAL A 427 18.58 13.59 -2.51
N ILE A 428 17.93 13.23 -1.41
CA ILE A 428 17.56 11.84 -1.09
C ILE A 428 16.04 11.68 -1.23
N PHE A 429 15.59 10.90 -2.21
CA PHE A 429 14.19 10.52 -2.36
C PHE A 429 13.89 9.24 -1.61
N GLY A 430 13.09 9.35 -0.55
CA GLY A 430 12.81 8.31 0.45
C GLY A 430 13.71 8.45 1.68
N TYR A 431 13.12 8.76 2.84
CA TYR A 431 13.83 8.92 4.12
C TYR A 431 13.49 7.81 5.11
N ALA A 432 13.21 6.59 4.60
CA ALA A 432 13.11 5.37 5.38
C ALA A 432 14.52 4.86 5.78
N ARG A 433 14.67 3.61 6.17
CA ARG A 433 15.92 3.03 6.70
C ARG A 433 17.17 3.34 5.85
N VAL A 434 17.06 3.17 4.53
CA VAL A 434 18.22 3.42 3.62
C VAL A 434 18.55 4.90 3.54
N GLY A 435 17.54 5.78 3.33
CA GLY A 435 17.74 7.22 3.27
C GLY A 435 18.35 7.80 4.56
N GLN A 436 17.87 7.35 5.73
CA GLN A 436 18.42 7.72 7.03
C GLN A 436 19.86 7.24 7.20
N THR A 437 20.17 6.02 6.71
CA THR A 437 21.55 5.51 6.75
C THR A 437 22.47 6.36 5.91
N ILE A 438 22.09 6.69 4.66
CA ILE A 438 22.86 7.56 3.78
C ILE A 438 23.09 8.92 4.45
N ALA A 439 22.04 9.55 4.97
CA ALA A 439 22.13 10.84 5.63
C ALA A 439 23.10 10.80 6.82
N ARG A 440 23.09 9.72 7.62
CA ARG A 440 24.00 9.52 8.76
C ARG A 440 25.46 9.46 8.32
N PHE A 441 25.77 8.93 7.14
CA PHE A 441 27.14 8.89 6.62
C PHE A 441 27.56 10.19 5.89
N LEU A 442 26.63 10.96 5.35
CA LEU A 442 26.93 12.25 4.72
C LEU A 442 27.31 13.33 5.76
N LYS A 443 26.73 13.27 6.97
CA LYS A 443 26.96 14.25 8.04
C LYS A 443 28.42 14.39 8.48
N PRO A 444 29.12 13.29 8.85
CA PRO A 444 30.54 13.36 9.25
C PRO A 444 31.44 13.91 8.14
N GLU A 445 31.09 13.67 6.89
CA GLU A 445 31.82 14.17 5.70
C GLU A 445 31.48 15.63 5.36
N ALA A 446 30.63 16.28 6.18
CA ALA A 446 30.14 17.64 5.96
C ALA A 446 29.51 17.87 4.58
N ILE A 447 28.90 16.81 4.01
CA ILE A 447 28.18 16.89 2.72
C ILE A 447 26.73 17.31 3.02
N PRO A 448 26.28 18.48 2.54
CA PRO A 448 24.93 18.94 2.75
C PRO A 448 23.95 18.05 2.00
N TYR A 449 22.79 17.78 2.59
CA TYR A 449 21.74 17.00 1.96
C TYR A 449 20.36 17.56 2.28
N VAL A 450 19.40 17.21 1.42
CA VAL A 450 17.96 17.46 1.61
C VAL A 450 17.24 16.16 1.28
N ALA A 451 16.37 15.70 2.17
CA ALA A 451 15.58 14.49 1.90
C ALA A 451 14.12 14.83 1.59
N ILE A 452 13.50 14.04 0.75
CA ILE A 452 12.07 14.12 0.41
C ILE A 452 11.43 12.79 0.82
N GLU A 453 10.40 12.85 1.67
CA GLU A 453 9.70 11.69 2.18
C GLU A 453 8.19 11.88 2.07
N ARG A 454 7.48 10.81 1.76
CA ARG A 454 6.03 10.80 1.57
C ARG A 454 5.25 10.42 2.84
N ASN A 455 5.91 9.77 3.78
CA ASN A 455 5.30 9.39 5.05
C ASN A 455 5.36 10.56 6.05
N PRO A 456 4.19 11.14 6.43
CA PRO A 456 4.16 12.31 7.31
C PRO A 456 4.72 12.02 8.72
N ILE A 457 4.65 10.78 9.19
CA ILE A 457 5.16 10.38 10.51
C ILE A 457 6.69 10.46 10.49
N ILE A 458 7.32 9.86 9.47
CA ILE A 458 8.79 9.89 9.30
C ILE A 458 9.26 11.34 9.13
N VAL A 459 8.53 12.15 8.36
CA VAL A 459 8.88 13.57 8.18
C VAL A 459 8.81 14.32 9.51
N GLN A 460 7.75 14.13 10.28
CA GLN A 460 7.59 14.81 11.56
C GLN A 460 8.66 14.41 12.57
N GLU A 461 8.98 13.13 12.68
CA GLU A 461 10.05 12.61 13.54
C GLU A 461 11.41 13.18 13.12
N ALA A 462 11.72 13.15 11.81
CA ALA A 462 12.96 13.66 11.27
C ALA A 462 13.10 15.17 11.49
N GLN A 463 12.07 15.96 11.23
CA GLN A 463 12.07 17.41 11.45
C GLN A 463 12.21 17.75 12.93
N THR A 464 11.58 16.97 13.84
CA THR A 464 11.76 17.12 15.28
C THR A 464 13.20 16.85 15.72
N ALA A 465 13.88 15.93 15.01
CA ALA A 465 15.31 15.65 15.20
C ALA A 465 16.23 16.67 14.51
N GLY A 466 15.69 17.69 13.85
CA GLY A 466 16.47 18.74 13.15
C GLY A 466 16.99 18.31 11.78
N GLU A 467 16.45 17.24 11.19
CA GLU A 467 16.86 16.77 9.87
C GLU A 467 16.18 17.56 8.74
N PRO A 468 16.88 17.86 7.64
CA PRO A 468 16.34 18.62 6.52
C PRO A 468 15.48 17.73 5.62
N VAL A 469 14.32 17.34 6.10
CA VAL A 469 13.37 16.45 5.39
C VAL A 469 12.16 17.23 4.92
N ILE A 470 11.85 17.09 3.63
CA ILE A 470 10.70 17.71 2.96
C ILE A 470 9.58 16.68 2.82
N PHE A 471 8.37 17.04 3.25
CA PHE A 471 7.19 16.24 2.94
C PHE A 471 6.75 16.48 1.50
N GLY A 472 6.62 15.41 0.71
CA GLY A 472 6.06 15.53 -0.63
C GLY A 472 6.24 14.30 -1.50
N HIS A 473 5.58 14.35 -2.67
CA HIS A 473 5.74 13.34 -3.71
C HIS A 473 6.85 13.78 -4.67
N ALA A 474 7.86 12.94 -4.83
CA ALA A 474 9.07 13.22 -5.59
C ALA A 474 8.85 13.56 -7.08
N GLY A 475 7.74 13.12 -7.69
CA GLY A 475 7.38 13.48 -9.08
C GLY A 475 6.79 14.88 -9.26
N GLN A 476 6.57 15.66 -8.19
CA GLN A 476 5.95 16.99 -8.30
C GLN A 476 6.97 18.09 -8.48
N LYS A 477 6.85 18.88 -9.56
CA LYS A 477 7.75 20.00 -9.88
C LYS A 477 7.93 20.99 -8.72
N ALA A 478 6.89 21.25 -7.94
CA ALA A 478 6.97 22.15 -6.78
C ALA A 478 7.91 21.62 -5.69
N ILE A 479 7.91 20.31 -5.45
CA ILE A 479 8.76 19.63 -4.48
C ILE A 479 10.22 19.60 -4.98
N LEU A 480 10.44 19.29 -6.26
CA LEU A 480 11.77 19.35 -6.88
C LEU A 480 12.38 20.76 -6.78
N LYS A 481 11.57 21.80 -6.97
CA LYS A 481 11.98 23.17 -6.80
C LYS A 481 12.33 23.48 -5.34
N SER A 482 11.51 23.06 -4.38
CA SER A 482 11.75 23.30 -2.95
C SER A 482 13.02 22.59 -2.44
N ALA A 483 13.36 21.45 -3.02
CA ALA A 483 14.61 20.74 -2.73
C ALA A 483 15.82 21.25 -3.55
N CYS A 484 15.65 22.31 -4.33
CA CYS A 484 16.71 22.90 -5.18
C CYS A 484 17.43 21.85 -6.05
N VAL A 485 16.70 20.88 -6.62
CA VAL A 485 17.26 19.74 -7.37
C VAL A 485 18.16 20.18 -8.53
N ASN A 486 17.85 21.30 -9.16
CA ASN A 486 18.66 21.90 -10.24
C ASN A 486 20.04 22.42 -9.79
N LYS A 487 20.27 22.57 -8.49
CA LYS A 487 21.55 22.96 -7.88
C LYS A 487 22.20 21.79 -7.12
N ALA A 488 21.60 20.62 -7.18
CA ALA A 488 22.08 19.43 -6.49
C ALA A 488 23.27 18.81 -7.23
N ARG A 489 24.22 18.28 -6.46
CA ARG A 489 25.36 17.51 -6.95
C ARG A 489 24.97 16.10 -7.37
N LEU A 490 24.07 15.50 -6.62
CA LEU A 490 23.64 14.11 -6.79
C LEU A 490 22.21 13.96 -6.28
N VAL A 491 21.43 13.17 -6.98
CA VAL A 491 20.12 12.71 -6.56
C VAL A 491 20.14 11.21 -6.30
N ILE A 492 19.63 10.78 -5.15
CA ILE A 492 19.56 9.38 -4.77
C ILE A 492 18.09 8.98 -4.62
N VAL A 493 17.66 7.96 -5.36
CA VAL A 493 16.32 7.38 -5.28
C VAL A 493 16.41 6.07 -4.50
N THR A 494 15.81 6.03 -3.30
CA THR A 494 15.89 4.87 -2.38
C THR A 494 14.58 4.08 -2.28
N MET A 495 13.60 4.40 -3.12
CA MET A 495 12.30 3.72 -3.14
C MET A 495 12.43 2.32 -3.75
N ASP A 496 11.65 1.36 -3.22
CA ASP A 496 11.68 -0.05 -3.67
C ASP A 496 10.80 -0.32 -4.89
N ASP A 497 9.84 0.58 -5.17
CA ASP A 497 8.83 0.42 -6.23
C ASP A 497 9.37 0.97 -7.55
N PHE A 498 9.48 0.11 -8.56
CA PHE A 498 9.98 0.48 -9.89
C PHE A 498 9.10 1.54 -10.57
N GLU A 499 7.76 1.40 -10.54
CA GLU A 499 6.85 2.35 -11.19
C GLU A 499 6.97 3.74 -10.57
N GLN A 500 7.07 3.82 -9.23
CA GLN A 500 7.29 5.10 -8.55
C GLN A 500 8.66 5.69 -8.85
N SER A 501 9.70 4.88 -8.91
CA SER A 501 11.05 5.31 -9.28
C SER A 501 11.08 5.86 -10.70
N GLN A 502 10.40 5.21 -11.64
CA GLN A 502 10.28 5.67 -13.03
C GLN A 502 9.62 7.05 -13.11
N ILE A 503 8.50 7.27 -12.42
CA ILE A 503 7.81 8.57 -12.38
C ILE A 503 8.75 9.68 -11.85
N VAL A 504 9.53 9.35 -10.83
CA VAL A 504 10.48 10.31 -10.24
C VAL A 504 11.62 10.60 -11.19
N ILE A 505 12.19 9.61 -11.84
CA ILE A 505 13.27 9.76 -12.82
C ILE A 505 12.82 10.60 -14.01
N ASP A 506 11.63 10.35 -14.55
CA ASP A 506 11.05 11.13 -15.64
C ASP A 506 10.88 12.60 -15.22
N ALA A 507 10.35 12.85 -14.03
CA ALA A 507 10.21 14.20 -13.50
C ALA A 507 11.57 14.91 -13.31
N LEU A 508 12.58 14.17 -12.83
CA LEU A 508 13.95 14.67 -12.67
C LEU A 508 14.58 15.02 -14.01
N LYS A 509 14.47 14.17 -15.01
CA LYS A 509 15.01 14.42 -16.36
C LYS A 509 14.36 15.62 -17.04
N HIS A 510 13.07 15.85 -16.81
CA HIS A 510 12.41 17.05 -17.31
C HIS A 510 12.76 18.34 -16.54
N TYR A 511 13.03 18.24 -15.23
CA TYR A 511 13.27 19.41 -14.39
C TYR A 511 14.76 19.79 -14.30
N ALA A 512 15.66 18.81 -14.20
CA ALA A 512 17.10 18.98 -14.04
C ALA A 512 17.86 17.89 -14.84
N PRO A 513 17.93 17.99 -16.19
CA PRO A 513 18.47 16.95 -17.06
C PRO A 513 19.93 16.60 -16.80
N GLU A 514 20.71 17.54 -16.30
CA GLU A 514 22.16 17.39 -16.05
C GLU A 514 22.50 16.77 -14.68
N VAL A 515 21.51 16.60 -13.80
CA VAL A 515 21.78 16.08 -12.46
C VAL A 515 22.11 14.59 -12.51
N LYS A 516 23.12 14.17 -11.76
CA LYS A 516 23.47 12.76 -11.61
C LYS A 516 22.42 12.05 -10.76
N ILE A 517 21.93 10.91 -11.24
CA ILE A 517 20.89 10.14 -10.57
C ILE A 517 21.43 8.75 -10.23
N LEU A 518 21.42 8.43 -8.93
CA LEU A 518 21.70 7.09 -8.41
C LEU A 518 20.39 6.47 -7.94
N VAL A 519 20.08 5.26 -8.41
CA VAL A 519 18.85 4.56 -8.08
C VAL A 519 19.17 3.26 -7.36
N ARG A 520 18.56 3.03 -6.20
CA ARG A 520 18.54 1.74 -5.52
C ARG A 520 17.41 0.87 -6.08
N MET A 521 17.68 -0.41 -6.32
CA MET A 521 16.69 -1.41 -6.69
C MET A 521 16.78 -2.64 -5.79
N GLN A 522 15.72 -3.42 -5.73
CA GLN A 522 15.72 -4.67 -4.97
C GLN A 522 16.53 -5.77 -5.69
N ASP A 523 16.36 -5.88 -7.00
CA ASP A 523 17.03 -6.85 -7.87
C ASP A 523 17.48 -6.21 -9.21
N ASP A 524 17.97 -7.01 -10.14
CA ASP A 524 18.48 -6.57 -11.43
C ASP A 524 17.45 -6.67 -12.58
N THR A 525 16.18 -6.98 -12.28
CA THR A 525 15.13 -7.26 -13.29
C THR A 525 14.88 -6.08 -14.22
N HIS A 526 14.91 -4.84 -13.73
CA HIS A 526 14.64 -3.61 -14.50
C HIS A 526 15.88 -2.75 -14.76
N LEU A 527 17.07 -3.34 -14.70
CA LEU A 527 18.33 -2.63 -14.86
C LEU A 527 18.43 -1.91 -16.22
N GLU A 528 18.07 -2.60 -17.30
CA GLU A 528 18.11 -2.07 -18.66
C GLU A 528 17.09 -0.95 -18.88
N ASP A 529 15.90 -1.08 -18.31
CA ASP A 529 14.84 -0.06 -18.40
C ASP A 529 15.30 1.26 -17.76
N LEU A 530 15.95 1.19 -16.59
CA LEU A 530 16.48 2.38 -15.91
C LEU A 530 17.67 3.00 -16.63
N LYS A 531 18.52 2.21 -17.26
CA LYS A 531 19.60 2.70 -18.11
C LYS A 531 19.06 3.51 -19.30
N GLN A 532 18.00 3.01 -19.96
CA GLN A 532 17.34 3.71 -21.06
C GLN A 532 16.73 5.05 -20.62
N LEU A 533 16.28 5.16 -19.37
CA LEU A 533 15.79 6.40 -18.77
C LEU A 533 16.94 7.38 -18.43
N GLY A 534 18.18 7.02 -18.68
CA GLY A 534 19.34 7.90 -18.48
C GLY A 534 19.75 8.08 -17.02
N VAL A 535 19.53 7.08 -16.17
CA VAL A 535 20.06 7.03 -14.81
C VAL A 535 21.57 6.90 -14.84
N THR A 536 22.27 7.62 -13.96
CA THR A 536 23.75 7.61 -13.93
C THR A 536 24.27 6.30 -13.37
N GLU A 537 23.64 5.78 -12.32
CA GLU A 537 24.05 4.55 -11.66
C GLU A 537 22.85 3.85 -11.01
N VAL A 538 22.82 2.51 -11.09
CA VAL A 538 21.79 1.66 -10.45
C VAL A 538 22.47 0.68 -9.51
N VAL A 539 22.00 0.58 -8.28
CA VAL A 539 22.53 -0.31 -7.23
C VAL A 539 21.48 -1.37 -6.88
N PRO A 540 21.60 -2.62 -7.35
CA PRO A 540 20.73 -3.72 -6.96
C PRO A 540 21.14 -4.26 -5.58
N GLU A 541 20.25 -4.14 -4.60
CA GLU A 541 20.52 -4.48 -3.20
C GLU A 541 20.83 -5.96 -2.99
N SER A 542 20.04 -6.85 -3.62
CA SER A 542 20.21 -8.30 -3.48
C SER A 542 21.56 -8.78 -4.00
N LEU A 543 22.07 -8.19 -5.08
CA LEU A 543 23.37 -8.53 -5.63
C LEU A 543 24.51 -8.02 -4.74
N GLU A 544 24.43 -6.77 -4.27
CA GLU A 544 25.44 -6.21 -3.36
C GLU A 544 25.49 -6.95 -2.02
N ALA A 545 24.33 -7.30 -1.46
CA ALA A 545 24.26 -8.13 -0.25
C ALA A 545 24.87 -9.51 -0.48
N SER A 546 24.63 -10.12 -1.65
CA SER A 546 25.21 -11.43 -2.03
C SER A 546 26.72 -11.34 -2.17
N LEU A 547 27.25 -10.31 -2.84
CA LEU A 547 28.69 -10.09 -2.99
C LEU A 547 29.37 -9.86 -1.62
N MET A 548 28.71 -9.13 -0.72
CA MET A 548 29.19 -8.94 0.64
C MET A 548 29.25 -10.26 1.41
N LEU A 549 28.18 -11.09 1.32
CA LEU A 549 28.13 -12.40 1.95
C LEU A 549 29.23 -13.32 1.39
N VAL A 550 29.43 -13.36 0.07
CA VAL A 550 30.50 -14.12 -0.58
C VAL A 550 31.87 -13.65 -0.08
N SER A 551 32.07 -12.35 0.09
CA SER A 551 33.30 -11.78 0.62
C SER A 551 33.61 -12.32 2.02
N HIS A 552 32.60 -12.34 2.92
CA HIS A 552 32.74 -12.90 4.26
C HIS A 552 33.01 -14.41 4.25
N VAL A 553 32.30 -15.18 3.39
CA VAL A 553 32.53 -16.62 3.26
C VAL A 553 33.95 -16.91 2.82
N LEU A 554 34.46 -16.22 1.80
CA LEU A 554 35.81 -16.38 1.30
C LEU A 554 36.85 -15.97 2.36
N TYR A 555 36.62 -14.88 3.09
CA TYR A 555 37.49 -14.45 4.17
C TYR A 555 37.56 -15.49 5.31
N MET A 556 36.42 -16.02 5.75
CA MET A 556 36.36 -17.06 6.79
C MET A 556 36.95 -18.40 6.30
N SER A 557 37.00 -18.61 4.98
CA SER A 557 37.65 -19.78 4.37
C SER A 557 39.16 -19.60 4.15
N GLY A 558 39.75 -18.52 4.68
CA GLY A 558 41.20 -18.28 4.62
C GLY A 558 41.69 -17.69 3.28
N VAL A 559 40.79 -17.22 2.43
CA VAL A 559 41.20 -16.55 1.16
C VAL A 559 41.71 -15.15 1.47
N PRO A 560 42.92 -14.78 1.01
CA PRO A 560 43.47 -13.44 1.23
C PRO A 560 42.53 -12.33 0.74
N MET A 561 42.42 -11.26 1.52
CA MET A 561 41.49 -10.14 1.27
C MET A 561 41.66 -9.52 -0.13
N ARG A 562 42.89 -9.39 -0.60
CA ARG A 562 43.22 -8.89 -1.94
C ARG A 562 42.58 -9.74 -3.05
N ARG A 563 42.61 -11.09 -2.90
CA ARG A 563 42.02 -11.99 -3.87
C ARG A 563 40.48 -11.89 -3.86
N ILE A 564 39.92 -11.67 -2.68
CA ILE A 564 38.46 -11.44 -2.50
C ILE A 564 38.06 -10.15 -3.21
N PHE A 565 38.75 -9.03 -2.95
CA PHE A 565 38.47 -7.76 -3.59
C PHE A 565 38.58 -7.84 -5.13
N LYS A 566 39.62 -8.48 -5.65
CA LYS A 566 39.81 -8.68 -7.09
C LYS A 566 38.64 -9.47 -7.71
N ARG A 567 38.16 -10.51 -7.03
CA ARG A 567 37.02 -11.32 -7.52
C ARG A 567 35.71 -10.54 -7.46
N VAL A 568 35.45 -9.87 -6.35
CA VAL A 568 34.22 -9.10 -6.17
C VAL A 568 34.18 -7.90 -7.14
N SER A 569 35.29 -7.20 -7.33
CA SER A 569 35.39 -6.11 -8.32
C SER A 569 35.18 -6.62 -9.75
N LYS A 570 35.75 -7.77 -10.09
CA LYS A 570 35.53 -8.40 -11.40
C LYS A 570 34.07 -8.80 -11.62
N GLU A 571 33.42 -9.36 -10.60
CA GLU A 571 32.00 -9.73 -10.70
C GLU A 571 31.08 -8.49 -10.81
N ARG A 572 31.38 -7.43 -10.05
CA ARG A 572 30.72 -6.14 -10.23
C ARG A 572 30.91 -5.61 -11.66
N GLN A 573 32.11 -5.63 -12.18
CA GLN A 573 32.43 -5.16 -13.53
C GLN A 573 31.73 -5.97 -14.63
N ASN A 574 31.64 -7.28 -14.49
CA ASN A 574 30.95 -8.16 -15.44
C ASN A 574 29.43 -7.97 -15.47
N ARG A 575 28.80 -7.67 -14.32
CA ARG A 575 27.35 -7.45 -14.21
C ARG A 575 26.96 -5.97 -14.30
N TYR A 576 27.91 -5.06 -13.99
CA TYR A 576 27.74 -3.62 -14.06
C TYR A 576 28.77 -3.05 -15.03
N GLU A 577 28.56 -3.14 -16.30
CA GLU A 577 29.43 -2.50 -17.32
C GLU A 577 29.66 -0.98 -17.12
N TYR A 578 29.07 -0.39 -16.07
CA TYR A 578 29.03 1.06 -15.80
C TYR A 578 29.47 1.51 -14.40
N LEU A 579 29.98 0.62 -13.54
CA LEU A 579 30.55 1.03 -12.25
C LEU A 579 31.97 1.64 -12.43
N HIS A 580 32.04 2.70 -13.21
CA HIS A 580 33.22 3.58 -13.21
C HIS A 580 33.11 4.57 -12.05
N GLY A 581 33.60 4.25 -10.88
CA GLY A 581 33.82 5.31 -9.92
C GLY A 581 34.05 4.95 -8.47
N PHE A 582 33.55 3.84 -7.94
CA PHE A 582 33.59 3.63 -6.47
C PHE A 582 34.81 2.87 -5.94
N PHE A 583 35.59 2.22 -6.76
CA PHE A 583 36.86 1.61 -6.36
C PHE A 583 37.93 1.87 -7.41
N THR A 584 38.49 3.04 -7.40
CA THR A 584 39.72 3.38 -8.13
C THR A 584 40.90 2.59 -7.56
N GLY A 585 41.08 1.39 -8.00
CA GLY A 585 42.20 0.52 -7.60
C GLY A 585 42.54 -0.62 -8.56
N SER A 586 41.77 -0.87 -9.62
CA SER A 586 42.01 -2.05 -10.48
C SER A 586 41.79 -1.85 -11.99
N SER A 587 41.93 -0.64 -12.52
CA SER A 587 41.65 -0.37 -13.94
C SER A 587 42.88 -0.26 -14.86
N ASP A 588 43.93 -1.03 -14.64
CA ASP A 588 45.14 -0.93 -15.45
C ASP A 588 45.42 -2.16 -16.38
N GLU A 589 44.46 -3.01 -16.65
CA GLU A 589 44.67 -4.10 -17.61
C GLU A 589 43.79 -4.05 -18.88
N MET A 590 43.17 -2.92 -19.20
CA MET A 590 42.45 -2.81 -20.48
C MET A 590 42.62 -1.45 -21.15
N ASN A 591 43.79 -1.16 -21.69
CA ASN A 591 43.95 -0.18 -22.73
C ASN A 591 44.76 -0.74 -23.90
N GLU A 592 44.13 -1.64 -24.65
CA GLU A 592 44.61 -2.04 -25.97
C GLU A 592 43.58 -1.80 -27.08
N TYR A 593 42.51 -1.04 -26.85
CA TYR A 593 41.67 -0.45 -27.93
C TYR A 593 41.11 0.91 -27.52
N GLY A 594 41.69 1.88 -28.12
CA GLY A 594 41.43 3.25 -28.51
C GLY A 594 40.28 4.09 -27.85
N HIS A 595 40.74 5.32 -27.52
CA HIS A 595 40.03 6.61 -27.45
C HIS A 595 39.35 7.03 -26.15
N SER A 596 40.10 7.78 -25.40
CA SER A 596 40.00 9.22 -25.03
C SER A 596 38.99 9.68 -24.00
N HIS A 597 39.58 10.41 -23.03
CA HIS A 597 39.03 11.41 -22.12
C HIS A 597 38.46 10.95 -20.78
N SER A 598 39.34 10.91 -19.79
CA SER A 598 38.93 11.07 -18.41
C SER A 598 39.89 11.96 -17.61
N HIS A 599 39.36 13.03 -17.10
CA HIS A 599 40.06 14.04 -16.31
C HIS A 599 39.95 13.79 -14.79
N SER A 600 39.99 12.56 -14.30
CA SER A 600 39.92 12.32 -12.84
C SER A 600 41.04 11.48 -12.22
N SER A 601 41.97 10.95 -13.01
CA SER A 601 43.08 10.12 -12.49
C SER A 601 44.25 10.89 -11.86
N PHE A 602 44.20 12.22 -11.84
CA PHE A 602 45.38 13.05 -11.49
C PHE A 602 45.57 13.38 -10.01
N VAL A 603 44.63 13.09 -9.11
CA VAL A 603 44.72 13.55 -7.71
C VAL A 603 45.28 12.47 -6.79
N THR A 604 45.06 11.20 -7.02
CA THR A 604 45.46 10.08 -6.14
C THR A 604 46.92 9.65 -6.31
N ASP A 605 47.55 9.92 -7.45
CA ASP A 605 48.93 9.50 -7.72
C ASP A 605 50.02 10.44 -7.10
N ARG A 606 49.60 11.48 -6.41
CA ARG A 606 50.52 12.44 -5.75
C ARG A 606 50.70 12.23 -4.24
N LEU A 607 49.88 11.46 -3.59
CA LEU A 607 49.95 11.25 -2.14
C LEU A 607 50.70 9.96 -1.82
N GLU A 608 51.76 10.06 -0.99
CA GLU A 608 52.41 8.91 -0.37
C GLU A 608 51.57 8.46 0.86
N TYR A 609 51.39 7.17 1.01
CA TYR A 609 50.68 6.61 2.14
C TYR A 609 51.50 5.55 2.85
N LEU A 610 51.12 5.22 4.11
CA LEU A 610 51.73 4.18 4.91
C LEU A 610 50.86 2.90 4.78
N HIS A 611 51.53 1.77 4.53
CA HIS A 611 50.87 0.47 4.37
C HIS A 611 51.61 -0.57 5.20
N ALA A 612 50.85 -1.38 5.95
CA ALA A 612 51.38 -2.42 6.80
C ALA A 612 51.31 -3.77 6.06
N VAL A 613 52.44 -4.45 5.92
CA VAL A 613 52.58 -5.75 5.29
C VAL A 613 52.99 -6.76 6.37
N ALA A 614 52.11 -7.74 6.69
CA ALA A 614 52.44 -8.83 7.58
C ALA A 614 53.14 -9.96 6.80
N LEU A 615 54.17 -10.53 7.38
CA LEU A 615 54.95 -11.62 6.78
C LEU A 615 54.41 -12.97 7.27
N PRO A 616 53.69 -13.74 6.44
CA PRO A 616 53.38 -15.14 6.75
C PRO A 616 54.66 -16.01 6.68
N GLU A 617 54.64 -17.24 7.23
CA GLU A 617 55.79 -18.13 7.31
C GLU A 617 56.36 -18.48 5.91
N ASP A 618 55.58 -18.45 4.87
CA ASP A 618 55.94 -18.75 3.47
C ASP A 618 56.28 -17.48 2.64
N ALA A 619 56.37 -16.30 3.26
CA ALA A 619 56.69 -15.10 2.54
C ALA A 619 58.16 -15.10 2.05
N TYR A 620 58.34 -14.63 0.79
CA TYR A 620 59.67 -14.56 0.16
C TYR A 620 60.69 -13.75 0.96
N ALA A 621 60.24 -12.74 1.71
CA ALA A 621 61.06 -11.89 2.54
C ALA A 621 61.52 -12.52 3.86
N VAL A 622 60.95 -13.64 4.31
CA VAL A 622 61.36 -14.28 5.56
C VAL A 622 62.79 -14.83 5.40
N GLU A 623 63.60 -14.69 6.46
CA GLU A 623 65.06 -15.05 6.49
C GLU A 623 65.96 -14.17 5.66
N LYS A 624 65.44 -13.05 5.05
CA LYS A 624 66.21 -12.07 4.32
C LYS A 624 66.36 -10.77 5.07
N THR A 625 67.41 -10.01 4.76
CA THR A 625 67.55 -8.65 5.31
C THR A 625 66.73 -7.64 4.52
N ILE A 626 66.40 -6.50 5.10
CA ILE A 626 65.71 -5.39 4.40
C ILE A 626 66.56 -4.88 3.21
N SER A 627 67.90 -4.92 3.37
CA SER A 627 68.88 -4.55 2.33
C SER A 627 68.76 -5.48 1.09
N GLU A 628 68.62 -6.81 1.31
CA GLU A 628 68.48 -7.82 0.24
C GLU A 628 67.19 -7.69 -0.57
N LEU A 629 66.16 -7.09 0.01
CA LEU A 629 64.89 -6.85 -0.67
C LEU A 629 64.94 -5.67 -1.65
N GLU A 630 66.03 -4.84 -1.63
CA GLU A 630 66.23 -3.72 -2.54
C GLU A 630 64.96 -2.82 -2.73
N LEU A 631 64.13 -2.62 -1.70
CA LEU A 631 62.85 -1.90 -1.77
C LEU A 631 62.99 -0.46 -2.25
N VAL A 632 64.18 0.12 -2.12
CA VAL A 632 64.54 1.45 -2.61
C VAL A 632 64.45 1.51 -4.16
N ARG A 633 64.71 0.38 -4.89
CA ARG A 633 64.51 0.31 -6.35
C ARG A 633 63.03 0.45 -6.71
N HIS A 634 62.13 -0.02 -5.88
CA HIS A 634 60.69 0.16 -6.02
C HIS A 634 60.22 1.54 -5.55
N LYS A 635 61.12 2.42 -5.08
CA LYS A 635 60.84 3.75 -4.51
C LYS A 635 59.85 3.66 -3.32
N VAL A 636 60.01 2.66 -2.48
CA VAL A 636 59.26 2.38 -1.24
C VAL A 636 60.27 2.36 -0.09
N VAL A 637 59.90 2.98 1.01
CA VAL A 637 60.75 3.09 2.20
C VAL A 637 60.11 2.35 3.36
N VAL A 638 60.85 1.51 4.09
CA VAL A 638 60.41 0.89 5.32
C VAL A 638 60.48 1.91 6.44
N LYS A 639 59.35 2.25 7.04
CA LYS A 639 59.23 3.25 8.15
C LYS A 639 59.30 2.62 9.52
N ALA A 640 58.80 1.43 9.70
CA ALA A 640 58.86 0.68 10.95
C ALA A 640 58.76 -0.82 10.66
N LEU A 641 59.30 -1.59 11.60
CA LEU A 641 59.13 -3.04 11.71
C LEU A 641 58.46 -3.33 13.03
N ARG A 642 57.38 -4.09 13.03
CA ARG A 642 56.73 -4.56 14.26
C ARG A 642 57.02 -6.04 14.43
N ARG A 643 57.69 -6.39 15.55
CA ARG A 643 58.00 -7.77 15.95
C ARG A 643 57.51 -8.01 17.39
N ASP A 644 56.80 -9.08 17.63
CA ASP A 644 56.26 -9.47 18.97
C ASP A 644 55.60 -8.30 19.72
N GLY A 645 54.79 -7.50 18.99
CA GLY A 645 54.10 -6.34 19.57
C GLY A 645 54.95 -5.09 19.80
N THR A 646 56.25 -5.18 19.59
CA THR A 646 57.19 -4.04 19.73
C THR A 646 57.44 -3.40 18.37
N GLU A 647 57.32 -2.08 18.28
CA GLU A 647 57.54 -1.32 17.06
C GLU A 647 59.00 -0.77 17.06
N ILE A 648 59.72 -1.12 16.02
CA ILE A 648 61.08 -0.66 15.76
C ILE A 648 61.00 0.40 14.67
N PRO A 649 61.06 1.72 14.99
CA PRO A 649 61.02 2.78 13.98
C PRO A 649 62.35 2.84 13.22
N MET A 650 62.29 3.01 11.93
CA MET A 650 63.45 3.05 11.01
C MET A 650 64.40 1.87 11.26
N PRO A 651 63.99 0.61 11.03
CA PRO A 651 64.79 -0.57 11.29
C PRO A 651 66.10 -0.51 10.48
N ASP A 652 67.18 -1.06 11.07
CA ASP A 652 68.46 -1.22 10.37
C ASP A 652 68.27 -2.11 9.13
N GLU A 653 68.90 -1.75 8.02
CA GLU A 653 68.79 -2.50 6.77
C GLU A 653 69.36 -3.91 6.82
N GLU A 654 70.21 -4.20 7.82
CA GLU A 654 70.80 -5.51 8.10
C GLU A 654 69.91 -6.42 8.95
N ILE A 655 68.75 -5.95 9.42
CA ILE A 655 67.80 -6.76 10.22
C ILE A 655 67.24 -7.89 9.33
N ILE A 656 67.41 -9.13 9.83
CA ILE A 656 66.79 -10.35 9.23
C ILE A 656 65.31 -10.37 9.60
N LEU A 657 64.47 -10.44 8.57
CA LEU A 657 63.02 -10.52 8.74
C LEU A 657 62.56 -11.92 9.16
N GLN A 658 61.61 -12.00 10.07
CA GLN A 658 61.06 -13.22 10.59
C GLN A 658 59.57 -13.38 10.25
N ALA A 659 59.09 -14.61 10.32
CA ALA A 659 57.65 -14.87 10.19
C ALA A 659 56.90 -14.10 11.29
N SER A 660 55.70 -13.60 10.98
CA SER A 660 54.85 -12.73 11.83
C SER A 660 55.36 -11.29 11.99
N ASP A 661 56.48 -10.90 11.42
CA ASP A 661 56.87 -9.49 11.36
C ASP A 661 55.86 -8.68 10.53
N VAL A 662 55.64 -7.43 10.90
CA VAL A 662 54.84 -6.48 10.12
C VAL A 662 55.69 -5.30 9.67
N LEU A 663 55.87 -5.17 8.38
CA LEU A 663 56.62 -4.05 7.76
C LEU A 663 55.69 -2.89 7.47
N LEU A 664 56.02 -1.70 7.94
CA LEU A 664 55.31 -0.46 7.61
C LEU A 664 56.01 0.25 6.43
N LEU A 665 55.41 0.14 5.25
CA LEU A 665 55.93 0.66 4.01
C LEU A 665 55.38 2.04 3.72
N LYS A 666 56.24 3.00 3.25
CA LYS A 666 55.83 4.30 2.78
C LYS A 666 56.18 4.49 1.30
N GLY A 667 55.19 4.89 0.52
CA GLY A 667 55.38 5.16 -0.90
C GLY A 667 54.09 5.51 -1.63
N LYS A 668 54.18 5.69 -2.95
CA LYS A 668 52.99 5.85 -3.78
C LYS A 668 52.19 4.55 -3.89
N PRO A 669 50.86 4.60 -3.99
CA PRO A 669 49.97 3.43 -3.96
C PRO A 669 50.46 2.26 -4.81
N ARG A 670 50.67 2.48 -6.10
CA ARG A 670 51.12 1.44 -7.06
C ARG A 670 52.49 0.85 -6.74
N ARG A 671 53.38 1.62 -6.12
CA ARG A 671 54.74 1.18 -5.78
C ARG A 671 54.74 0.35 -4.53
N VAL A 672 53.95 0.74 -3.54
CA VAL A 672 53.81 0.00 -2.31
C VAL A 672 53.14 -1.35 -2.59
N GLU A 673 52.17 -1.40 -3.48
CA GLU A 673 51.49 -2.63 -3.89
C GLU A 673 52.43 -3.63 -4.59
N ARG A 674 53.34 -3.13 -5.48
CA ARG A 674 54.34 -3.97 -6.08
C ARG A 674 55.40 -4.45 -5.06
N ALA A 675 55.79 -3.58 -4.15
CA ALA A 675 56.74 -3.94 -3.08
C ALA A 675 56.15 -4.99 -2.16
N GLU A 676 54.85 -4.90 -1.81
CA GLU A 676 54.12 -5.91 -1.03
C GLU A 676 54.13 -7.26 -1.78
N GLN A 677 53.80 -7.28 -3.06
CA GLN A 677 53.79 -8.48 -3.87
C GLN A 677 55.20 -9.13 -3.97
N PHE A 678 56.20 -8.29 -4.12
CA PHE A 678 57.57 -8.78 -4.10
C PHE A 678 57.99 -9.32 -2.73
N ILE A 679 57.64 -8.67 -1.65
CA ILE A 679 57.87 -9.14 -0.27
C ILE A 679 57.24 -10.47 0.02
N LEU A 680 55.98 -10.68 -0.46
CA LEU A 680 55.23 -11.89 -0.20
C LEU A 680 55.57 -13.03 -1.16
N ASP A 681 55.63 -12.77 -2.48
CA ASP A 681 55.69 -13.81 -3.51
C ASP A 681 57.04 -13.87 -4.24
N GLY A 682 57.94 -12.93 -4.06
CA GLY A 682 59.24 -12.84 -4.76
C GLY A 682 59.12 -12.50 -6.24
N LEU A 683 57.93 -12.06 -6.68
CA LEU A 683 57.71 -11.69 -8.10
C LEU A 683 57.97 -10.19 -8.31
N PRO A 684 58.72 -9.79 -9.32
CA PRO A 684 59.13 -8.38 -9.55
C PRO A 684 57.99 -7.46 -9.97
#